data_97841e3d9408055fe909e3d6b8089a04
#
_entry.id   97841e3d9408055fe909e3d6b8089a04
#
_cell.length_a   1.000
_cell.length_b   1.000
_cell.length_c   1.000
_cell.angle_alpha   90.00
_cell.angle_beta   90.00
_cell.angle_gamma   90.00
#
_symmetry.space_group_name_H-M   'P 1'
#
loop_
_entity.id
_entity.type
_entity.pdbx_description
1 polymer ?
#
loop_
_entity_poly.entity_id
_entity_poly.type
_entity_poly.pdbx_seq_one_letter_code
_entity_poly.pdbx_strand_id
1 'polypeptide(L)'
;MDKTSIINRDKNKYLHSLNEEQRQAVCSVDGPVLVLAGAGTGKTKVLVSRICHLLNNNHAKPWEILAVTFTNKASKEMNNRVSNLVGQAVEGIWLGTFHSIGVKILRSNAELIGLKNNFTIIDTDDQTRVLKQLIKSNNIDDKRWPARSLSYIINKWKDMGLLPDEVPPESISNFAQGKSIDLYKDYNSLLKVQNAADFGDLILHCISLFKNNPDVLRDYQKKFKYILVDEYQDTNQAQHKWLKFLAMGSKNVCCVGDDDQSIYGWRGAEVGNILSFERDFPGAKIIRLEKNYRSQPHILKAASELIKNNKGRLGKTLWTDQENGDPIIISSHLDGSEEARSVVENCEIISKNNNLNEIAILVRAGYQTREFEDRFLTVNIPYRVIGGPRFYERREIRDAIAYLRVISQPNDGIAFERIINVPKRGLGQTTIKSIYELSKKNNESLITSAQNILLTEMIRPQAKSSLGKLLENFNRWISLRDQTNVRELLEIVLDESGYTDMWQKDKSIEAPGRLDNLMELADTLENFENLTDFLDHVSLVMENEKNESSQMINIMTLHAAKGLEFDHIFLPGWEEGLFPNQRSLDENGTLALEEERRLGHVGITRARRTVRISFAHSRRSFGEWQNSIPSRFIDELPDENISFIEDNKNFDNNFFQDNDFNQDINFDFDQSYQSTKKIPHIMKNIFIGSKINHDKYGIGYVIKINYEKLDIIFEDHGKKTIISDYVEIIND
;
A
#
# COMPACT_ATOMS: atom_id res chain seq x y z
N MET A 1 57.89 26.46 -16.70
CA MET A 1 56.92 26.65 -15.63
C MET A 1 55.99 25.48 -15.64
N ASP A 2 56.18 24.62 -14.66
CA ASP A 2 55.50 23.31 -14.50
C ASP A 2 53.98 23.42 -14.37
N LYS A 3 53.28 22.79 -15.29
CA LYS A 3 51.84 22.54 -15.19
C LYS A 3 51.58 21.11 -14.70
N THR A 4 52.11 20.71 -13.55
CA THR A 4 51.92 19.39 -12.97
C THR A 4 51.59 19.50 -11.47
N SER A 5 50.59 20.29 -11.12
CA SER A 5 49.85 20.13 -9.86
C SER A 5 48.52 19.44 -10.17
N ILE A 6 48.55 18.23 -10.65
CA ILE A 6 47.39 17.34 -10.70
C ILE A 6 47.07 16.98 -9.24
N ILE A 7 45.99 17.56 -8.76
CA ILE A 7 45.32 17.26 -7.52
C ILE A 7 45.31 15.76 -7.32
N ASN A 8 46.12 15.29 -6.40
CA ASN A 8 46.09 13.90 -5.90
C ASN A 8 44.78 13.75 -5.09
N ARG A 9 43.63 13.59 -5.80
CA ARG A 9 42.39 13.28 -5.17
C ARG A 9 42.56 11.92 -4.50
N ASP A 10 42.44 11.90 -3.16
CA ASP A 10 42.44 10.66 -2.42
C ASP A 10 41.35 9.74 -2.99
N LYS A 11 41.82 8.75 -3.78
CA LYS A 11 40.94 7.78 -4.47
C LYS A 11 40.06 6.98 -3.50
N ASN A 12 40.39 6.99 -2.22
CA ASN A 12 39.71 6.24 -1.17
C ASN A 12 38.87 7.11 -0.23
N LYS A 13 38.63 8.37 -0.56
CA LYS A 13 37.87 9.31 0.26
C LYS A 13 36.50 8.75 0.71
N TYR A 14 35.84 7.95 -0.13
CA TYR A 14 34.58 7.30 0.20
C TYR A 14 34.69 6.30 1.37
N LEU A 15 35.85 5.71 1.64
CA LEU A 15 36.10 4.79 2.77
C LEU A 15 36.21 5.50 4.11
N HIS A 16 36.63 6.77 4.13
CA HIS A 16 36.85 7.51 5.38
C HIS A 16 35.54 7.79 6.15
N SER A 17 34.41 7.82 5.45
CA SER A 17 33.11 8.09 6.04
C SER A 17 32.37 6.82 6.46
N LEU A 18 32.97 5.63 6.30
CA LEU A 18 32.37 4.34 6.61
C LEU A 18 32.82 3.86 7.98
N ASN A 19 31.89 3.25 8.72
CA ASN A 19 32.24 2.48 9.90
C ASN A 19 32.88 1.14 9.51
N GLU A 20 33.32 0.34 10.50
CA GLU A 20 34.07 -0.89 10.23
C GLU A 20 33.26 -1.92 9.45
N GLU A 21 31.98 -2.16 9.84
CA GLU A 21 31.10 -3.13 9.16
C GLU A 21 30.76 -2.66 7.74
N GLN A 22 30.49 -1.38 7.55
CA GLN A 22 30.27 -0.80 6.24
C GLN A 22 31.52 -0.94 5.36
N ARG A 23 32.71 -0.66 5.93
CA ARG A 23 34.00 -0.82 5.25
C ARG A 23 34.24 -2.28 4.86
N GLN A 24 33.97 -3.21 5.79
CA GLN A 24 34.06 -4.66 5.52
C GLN A 24 33.12 -5.05 4.36
N ALA A 25 31.89 -4.55 4.32
CA ALA A 25 30.94 -4.79 3.23
C ALA A 25 31.42 -4.24 1.89
N VAL A 26 32.06 -3.08 1.88
CA VAL A 26 32.60 -2.44 0.68
C VAL A 26 33.84 -3.18 0.17
N CYS A 27 34.76 -3.58 1.07
CA CYS A 27 36.04 -4.19 0.71
C CYS A 27 35.96 -5.72 0.49
N SER A 28 34.88 -6.38 0.87
CA SER A 28 34.69 -7.82 0.57
C SER A 28 34.32 -8.00 -0.90
N VAL A 29 35.32 -7.90 -1.80
CA VAL A 29 35.11 -7.81 -3.23
C VAL A 29 34.67 -9.14 -3.84
N ASP A 30 35.32 -10.25 -3.48
CA ASP A 30 35.08 -11.55 -4.06
C ASP A 30 34.08 -12.40 -3.28
N GLY A 31 33.34 -13.22 -4.02
CA GLY A 31 32.33 -14.13 -3.51
C GLY A 31 30.96 -13.49 -3.20
N PRO A 32 29.99 -14.31 -2.79
CA PRO A 32 28.68 -13.82 -2.42
C PRO A 32 28.70 -13.12 -1.05
N VAL A 33 28.05 -11.97 -0.99
CA VAL A 33 27.94 -11.15 0.22
C VAL A 33 26.48 -10.78 0.45
N LEU A 34 25.98 -11.07 1.65
CA LEU A 34 24.70 -10.54 2.12
C LEU A 34 24.97 -9.47 3.18
N VAL A 35 24.51 -8.27 2.94
CA VAL A 35 24.54 -7.17 3.88
C VAL A 35 23.15 -7.02 4.51
N LEU A 36 23.01 -7.53 5.73
CA LEU A 36 21.81 -7.35 6.53
C LEU A 36 21.86 -5.97 7.18
N ALA A 37 21.14 -5.05 6.63
CA ALA A 37 21.26 -3.65 6.97
C ALA A 37 19.93 -3.11 7.49
N GLY A 38 19.83 -2.87 8.80
CA GLY A 38 18.62 -2.33 9.41
C GLY A 38 18.25 -0.93 8.90
N ALA A 39 17.12 -0.42 9.38
CA ALA A 39 16.69 0.94 9.06
C ALA A 39 17.78 1.96 9.43
N GLY A 40 18.04 2.96 8.58
CA GLY A 40 18.97 4.04 8.90
C GLY A 40 20.45 3.67 9.04
N THR A 41 20.87 2.45 8.68
CA THR A 41 22.27 1.99 8.80
C THR A 41 23.15 2.30 7.57
N GLY A 42 22.58 2.92 6.54
CA GLY A 42 23.31 3.37 5.35
C GLY A 42 23.42 2.33 4.24
N LYS A 43 22.39 1.50 4.02
CA LYS A 43 22.28 0.53 2.89
C LYS A 43 22.80 1.08 1.56
N THR A 44 22.16 2.14 1.08
CA THR A 44 22.52 2.76 -0.20
C THR A 44 23.95 3.32 -0.21
N LYS A 45 24.42 3.85 0.95
CA LYS A 45 25.81 4.36 1.09
C LYS A 45 26.81 3.23 0.86
N VAL A 46 26.57 2.05 1.41
CA VAL A 46 27.43 0.86 1.21
C VAL A 46 27.45 0.44 -0.25
N LEU A 47 26.29 0.32 -0.92
CA LEU A 47 26.22 -0.07 -2.33
C LEU A 47 26.95 0.94 -3.23
N VAL A 48 26.68 2.24 -3.05
CA VAL A 48 27.36 3.30 -3.80
C VAL A 48 28.87 3.27 -3.56
N SER A 49 29.31 3.17 -2.31
CA SER A 49 30.73 3.09 -1.97
C SER A 49 31.41 1.84 -2.54
N ARG A 50 30.69 0.70 -2.57
CA ARG A 50 31.19 -0.55 -3.17
C ARG A 50 31.36 -0.40 -4.69
N ILE A 51 30.42 0.21 -5.39
CA ILE A 51 30.56 0.50 -6.82
C ILE A 51 31.81 1.38 -7.06
N CYS A 52 31.97 2.44 -6.27
CA CYS A 52 33.14 3.32 -6.35
C CYS A 52 34.45 2.54 -6.08
N HIS A 53 34.43 1.64 -5.09
CA HIS A 53 35.57 0.80 -4.74
C HIS A 53 36.00 -0.14 -5.91
N LEU A 54 35.02 -0.79 -6.55
CA LEU A 54 35.23 -1.65 -7.71
C LEU A 54 35.83 -0.89 -8.88
N LEU A 55 35.36 0.33 -9.14
CA LEU A 55 35.85 1.18 -10.24
C LEU A 55 37.23 1.79 -9.95
N ASN A 56 37.40 2.41 -8.78
CA ASN A 56 38.62 3.14 -8.43
C ASN A 56 39.86 2.22 -8.27
N ASN A 57 39.62 0.98 -7.83
CA ASN A 57 40.70 -0.02 -7.69
C ASN A 57 40.85 -0.95 -8.91
N ASN A 58 40.18 -0.62 -10.02
CA ASN A 58 40.23 -1.38 -11.27
C ASN A 58 39.82 -2.86 -11.12
N HIS A 59 38.98 -3.21 -10.15
CA HIS A 59 38.39 -4.56 -10.02
C HIS A 59 37.43 -4.86 -11.18
N ALA A 60 36.69 -3.83 -11.63
CA ALA A 60 35.78 -3.92 -12.75
C ALA A 60 35.74 -2.63 -13.57
N LYS A 61 35.40 -2.79 -14.85
CA LYS A 61 35.03 -1.70 -15.73
C LYS A 61 33.52 -1.41 -15.55
N PRO A 62 33.04 -0.19 -15.88
CA PRO A 62 31.63 0.15 -15.70
C PRO A 62 30.67 -0.88 -16.29
N TRP A 63 30.87 -1.38 -17.47
CA TRP A 63 30.01 -2.34 -18.16
C TRP A 63 30.08 -3.78 -17.61
N GLU A 64 30.99 -4.05 -16.68
CA GLU A 64 31.14 -5.33 -15.98
C GLU A 64 30.35 -5.33 -14.64
N ILE A 65 29.72 -4.20 -14.30
CA ILE A 65 28.91 -4.04 -13.08
C ILE A 65 27.43 -4.01 -13.44
N LEU A 66 26.66 -4.91 -12.81
CA LEU A 66 25.20 -4.90 -12.78
C LEU A 66 24.72 -4.44 -11.41
N ALA A 67 23.98 -3.34 -11.35
CA ALA A 67 23.36 -2.84 -10.11
C ALA A 67 21.85 -2.76 -10.29
N VAL A 68 21.12 -3.47 -9.44
CA VAL A 68 19.67 -3.58 -9.52
C VAL A 68 19.02 -2.95 -8.30
N THR A 69 18.01 -2.12 -8.53
CA THR A 69 17.20 -1.45 -7.49
C THR A 69 15.73 -1.78 -7.66
N PHE A 70 14.93 -1.53 -6.63
CA PHE A 70 13.49 -1.78 -6.67
C PHE A 70 12.72 -0.71 -7.49
N THR A 71 13.16 0.56 -7.48
CA THR A 71 12.48 1.66 -8.17
C THR A 71 13.40 2.44 -9.10
N ASN A 72 12.81 3.02 -10.16
CA ASN A 72 13.55 3.89 -11.10
C ASN A 72 14.11 5.14 -10.39
N LYS A 73 13.43 5.66 -9.37
CA LYS A 73 13.93 6.78 -8.56
C LYS A 73 15.21 6.40 -7.82
N ALA A 74 15.22 5.25 -7.15
CA ALA A 74 16.39 4.75 -6.43
C ALA A 74 17.58 4.50 -7.40
N SER A 75 17.30 3.96 -8.58
CA SER A 75 18.32 3.76 -9.62
C SER A 75 18.95 5.08 -10.08
N LYS A 76 18.12 6.09 -10.37
CA LYS A 76 18.61 7.42 -10.77
C LYS A 76 19.42 8.10 -9.66
N GLU A 77 18.95 8.00 -8.42
CA GLU A 77 19.65 8.55 -7.26
C GLU A 77 21.00 7.85 -7.04
N MET A 78 21.05 6.52 -7.11
CA MET A 78 22.26 5.74 -6.99
C MET A 78 23.29 6.16 -8.07
N ASN A 79 22.86 6.32 -9.33
CA ASN A 79 23.72 6.77 -10.42
C ASN A 79 24.32 8.16 -10.15
N ASN A 80 23.50 9.11 -9.69
CA ASN A 80 23.95 10.45 -9.35
C ASN A 80 24.99 10.43 -8.20
N ARG A 81 24.74 9.62 -7.17
CA ARG A 81 25.66 9.48 -6.02
C ARG A 81 26.99 8.87 -6.42
N VAL A 82 26.98 7.83 -7.29
CA VAL A 82 28.21 7.21 -7.83
C VAL A 82 28.98 8.23 -8.65
N SER A 83 28.34 8.94 -9.57
CA SER A 83 28.98 9.96 -10.41
C SER A 83 29.61 11.07 -9.59
N ASN A 84 28.94 11.53 -8.53
CA ASN A 84 29.48 12.54 -7.63
C ASN A 84 30.73 12.07 -6.86
N LEU A 85 30.76 10.82 -6.41
CA LEU A 85 31.89 10.25 -5.66
C LEU A 85 33.09 9.93 -6.56
N VAL A 86 32.82 9.43 -7.77
CA VAL A 86 33.88 9.17 -8.77
C VAL A 86 34.41 10.49 -9.36
N GLY A 87 33.60 11.56 -9.29
CA GLY A 87 33.98 12.90 -9.77
C GLY A 87 33.87 13.09 -11.28
N GLN A 88 33.22 12.17 -11.95
CA GLN A 88 32.87 12.23 -13.37
C GLN A 88 31.63 11.38 -13.67
N ALA A 89 30.96 11.64 -14.79
CA ALA A 89 29.87 10.80 -15.22
C ALA A 89 30.38 9.37 -15.49
N VAL A 90 29.73 8.38 -14.89
CA VAL A 90 30.08 6.97 -15.08
C VAL A 90 29.10 6.36 -16.06
N GLU A 91 29.52 6.33 -17.34
CA GLU A 91 28.75 5.70 -18.41
C GLU A 91 29.04 4.20 -18.49
N GLY A 92 28.02 3.43 -18.89
CA GLY A 92 28.17 2.01 -19.17
C GLY A 92 27.83 1.07 -18.02
N ILE A 93 27.62 1.54 -16.78
CA ILE A 93 27.10 0.68 -15.69
C ILE A 93 25.70 0.20 -16.08
N TRP A 94 25.44 -1.09 -15.89
CA TRP A 94 24.09 -1.65 -16.01
C TRP A 94 23.33 -1.38 -14.71
N LEU A 95 22.79 -0.17 -14.60
CA LEU A 95 22.05 0.27 -13.43
C LEU A 95 20.59 0.51 -13.81
N GLY A 96 19.68 -0.13 -13.06
CA GLY A 96 18.24 -0.08 -13.36
C GLY A 96 17.43 -0.92 -12.40
N THR A 97 16.10 -1.01 -12.66
CA THR A 97 15.23 -1.98 -12.01
C THR A 97 15.34 -3.34 -12.66
N PHE A 98 14.92 -4.43 -11.98
CA PHE A 98 14.86 -5.76 -12.57
C PHE A 98 14.20 -5.75 -13.95
N HIS A 99 13.03 -5.11 -14.08
CA HIS A 99 12.30 -5.04 -15.34
C HIS A 99 13.06 -4.25 -16.42
N SER A 100 13.64 -3.10 -16.08
CA SER A 100 14.38 -2.30 -17.07
C SER A 100 15.63 -3.00 -17.61
N ILE A 101 16.32 -3.75 -16.76
CA ILE A 101 17.43 -4.60 -17.16
C ILE A 101 16.92 -5.79 -17.99
N GLY A 102 15.82 -6.42 -17.57
CA GLY A 102 15.16 -7.49 -18.32
C GLY A 102 14.81 -7.06 -19.74
N VAL A 103 14.22 -5.88 -19.92
CA VAL A 103 13.92 -5.32 -21.26
C VAL A 103 15.17 -5.18 -22.11
N LYS A 104 16.29 -4.68 -21.56
CA LYS A 104 17.56 -4.55 -22.30
C LYS A 104 18.09 -5.91 -22.76
N ILE A 105 18.03 -6.92 -21.89
CA ILE A 105 18.45 -8.28 -22.23
C ILE A 105 17.55 -8.88 -23.31
N LEU A 106 16.23 -8.76 -23.15
CA LEU A 106 15.26 -9.33 -24.09
C LEU A 106 15.33 -8.66 -25.46
N ARG A 107 15.45 -7.35 -25.54
CA ARG A 107 15.57 -6.65 -26.84
C ARG A 107 16.80 -7.05 -27.63
N SER A 108 17.89 -7.35 -26.93
CA SER A 108 19.14 -7.85 -27.59
C SER A 108 19.01 -9.30 -28.05
N ASN A 109 18.03 -10.08 -27.57
CA ASN A 109 17.90 -11.51 -27.83
C ASN A 109 16.43 -11.90 -28.19
N ALA A 110 15.66 -10.95 -28.70
CA ALA A 110 14.21 -11.09 -28.86
C ALA A 110 13.82 -12.27 -29.76
N GLU A 111 14.55 -12.53 -30.82
CA GLU A 111 14.27 -13.61 -31.77
C GLU A 111 14.36 -15.00 -31.11
N LEU A 112 15.27 -15.18 -30.14
CA LEU A 112 15.44 -16.44 -29.41
C LEU A 112 14.27 -16.81 -28.51
N ILE A 113 13.42 -15.82 -28.17
CA ILE A 113 12.21 -16.01 -27.38
C ILE A 113 10.92 -15.91 -28.22
N GLY A 114 11.07 -15.78 -29.54
CA GLY A 114 9.95 -15.68 -30.50
C GLY A 114 9.27 -14.30 -30.51
N LEU A 115 9.99 -13.23 -30.17
CA LEU A 115 9.57 -11.84 -30.28
C LEU A 115 10.49 -11.09 -31.23
N LYS A 116 10.05 -9.93 -31.71
CA LYS A 116 10.91 -8.98 -32.41
C LYS A 116 11.52 -8.00 -31.41
N ASN A 117 12.68 -7.40 -31.76
CA ASN A 117 13.39 -6.46 -30.88
C ASN A 117 12.57 -5.22 -30.47
N ASN A 118 11.56 -4.86 -31.26
CA ASN A 118 10.65 -3.74 -31.00
C ASN A 118 9.32 -4.17 -30.35
N PHE A 119 9.30 -5.29 -29.62
CA PHE A 119 8.07 -5.74 -28.93
C PHE A 119 7.48 -4.67 -28.02
N THR A 120 6.17 -4.65 -27.92
CA THR A 120 5.39 -3.72 -27.07
C THR A 120 5.28 -4.29 -25.66
N ILE A 121 5.48 -3.44 -24.66
CA ILE A 121 5.22 -3.78 -23.27
C ILE A 121 3.80 -3.28 -22.95
N ILE A 122 2.89 -4.20 -22.63
CA ILE A 122 1.50 -3.89 -22.32
C ILE A 122 1.33 -3.65 -20.82
N ASP A 123 0.44 -2.74 -20.49
CA ASP A 123 0.06 -2.46 -19.11
C ASP A 123 -1.05 -3.42 -18.59
N THR A 124 -1.45 -3.23 -17.33
CA THR A 124 -2.47 -4.07 -16.67
C THR A 124 -3.84 -3.93 -17.32
N ASP A 125 -4.19 -2.76 -17.84
CA ASP A 125 -5.49 -2.54 -18.50
C ASP A 125 -5.53 -3.24 -19.85
N ASP A 126 -4.46 -3.16 -20.62
CA ASP A 126 -4.31 -3.90 -21.88
C ASP A 126 -4.30 -5.41 -21.63
N GLN A 127 -3.55 -5.88 -20.59
CA GLN A 127 -3.56 -7.28 -20.16
C GLN A 127 -5.00 -7.75 -19.88
N THR A 128 -5.74 -6.99 -19.07
CA THR A 128 -7.12 -7.33 -18.71
C THR A 128 -8.03 -7.36 -19.95
N ARG A 129 -7.80 -6.46 -20.92
CA ARG A 129 -8.56 -6.42 -22.19
C ARG A 129 -8.32 -7.68 -23.03
N VAL A 130 -7.06 -8.10 -23.16
CA VAL A 130 -6.67 -9.31 -23.89
C VAL A 130 -7.27 -10.55 -23.23
N LEU A 131 -7.14 -10.68 -21.90
CA LEU A 131 -7.73 -11.79 -21.15
C LEU A 131 -9.25 -11.83 -21.25
N LYS A 132 -9.92 -10.69 -21.29
CA LYS A 132 -11.37 -10.62 -21.49
C LYS A 132 -11.79 -11.13 -22.88
N GLN A 133 -11.00 -10.83 -23.91
CA GLN A 133 -11.24 -11.37 -25.23
C GLN A 133 -11.07 -12.90 -25.26
N LEU A 134 -10.02 -13.43 -24.60
CA LEU A 134 -9.78 -14.87 -24.49
C LEU A 134 -10.89 -15.58 -23.75
N ILE A 135 -11.37 -15.06 -22.64
CA ILE A 135 -12.50 -15.63 -21.88
C ILE A 135 -13.74 -15.74 -22.77
N LYS A 136 -14.04 -14.71 -23.54
CA LYS A 136 -15.19 -14.71 -24.48
C LYS A 136 -15.01 -15.68 -25.63
N SER A 137 -13.83 -15.74 -26.25
CA SER A 137 -13.56 -16.67 -27.36
C SER A 137 -13.63 -18.13 -26.94
N ASN A 138 -13.34 -18.43 -25.66
CA ASN A 138 -13.46 -19.77 -25.08
C ASN A 138 -14.87 -20.05 -24.53
N ASN A 139 -15.89 -19.24 -24.84
CA ASN A 139 -17.28 -19.36 -24.38
C ASN A 139 -17.41 -19.47 -22.85
N ILE A 140 -16.56 -18.75 -22.12
CA ILE A 140 -16.57 -18.67 -20.66
C ILE A 140 -17.35 -17.40 -20.26
N ASP A 141 -18.24 -17.54 -19.27
CA ASP A 141 -19.01 -16.40 -18.73
C ASP A 141 -18.08 -15.41 -18.00
N ASP A 142 -17.88 -14.23 -18.59
CA ASP A 142 -17.00 -13.18 -18.05
C ASP A 142 -17.57 -12.46 -16.80
N LYS A 143 -18.86 -12.67 -16.50
CA LYS A 143 -19.46 -12.20 -15.24
C LYS A 143 -19.12 -13.12 -14.07
N ARG A 144 -19.20 -14.44 -14.29
CA ARG A 144 -18.86 -15.45 -13.29
C ARG A 144 -17.34 -15.57 -13.11
N TRP A 145 -16.57 -15.41 -14.18
CA TRP A 145 -15.12 -15.60 -14.23
C TRP A 145 -14.44 -14.37 -14.82
N PRO A 146 -14.28 -13.28 -14.03
CA PRO A 146 -13.76 -12.01 -14.52
C PRO A 146 -12.30 -12.09 -14.98
N ALA A 147 -11.99 -11.36 -16.04
CA ALA A 147 -10.63 -11.27 -16.58
C ALA A 147 -9.57 -10.81 -15.57
N ARG A 148 -9.95 -9.94 -14.64
CA ARG A 148 -9.05 -9.47 -13.57
C ARG A 148 -8.64 -10.59 -12.60
N SER A 149 -9.55 -11.51 -12.28
CA SER A 149 -9.22 -12.67 -11.46
C SER A 149 -8.24 -13.61 -12.18
N LEU A 150 -8.42 -13.79 -13.49
CA LEU A 150 -7.47 -14.55 -14.31
C LEU A 150 -6.10 -13.85 -14.40
N SER A 151 -6.10 -12.53 -14.59
CA SER A 151 -4.87 -11.71 -14.58
C SER A 151 -4.10 -11.90 -13.27
N TYR A 152 -4.79 -11.83 -12.11
CA TYR A 152 -4.17 -12.06 -10.81
C TYR A 152 -3.54 -13.45 -10.70
N ILE A 153 -4.24 -14.51 -11.15
CA ILE A 153 -3.74 -15.88 -11.11
C ILE A 153 -2.49 -16.01 -11.99
N ILE A 154 -2.54 -15.51 -13.23
CA ILE A 154 -1.40 -15.57 -14.17
C ILE A 154 -0.22 -14.79 -13.63
N ASN A 155 -0.43 -13.57 -13.12
CA ASN A 155 0.64 -12.75 -12.55
C ASN A 155 1.30 -13.44 -11.36
N LYS A 156 0.53 -14.07 -10.46
CA LYS A 156 1.05 -14.87 -9.35
C LYS A 156 1.97 -16.01 -9.84
N TRP A 157 1.59 -16.74 -10.89
CA TRP A 157 2.45 -17.77 -11.48
C TRP A 157 3.71 -17.18 -12.11
N LYS A 158 3.60 -16.04 -12.79
CA LYS A 158 4.74 -15.33 -13.36
C LYS A 158 5.70 -14.83 -12.28
N ASP A 159 5.20 -14.31 -11.16
CA ASP A 159 6.00 -13.91 -10.00
C ASP A 159 6.72 -15.09 -9.34
N MET A 160 6.15 -16.29 -9.41
CA MET A 160 6.81 -17.54 -9.02
C MET A 160 7.81 -18.05 -10.07
N GLY A 161 7.90 -17.41 -11.23
CA GLY A 161 8.75 -17.79 -12.36
C GLY A 161 8.33 -19.11 -13.01
N LEU A 162 7.01 -19.31 -13.17
CA LEU A 162 6.40 -20.52 -13.72
C LEU A 162 5.79 -20.24 -15.10
N LEU A 163 6.22 -20.99 -16.10
CA LEU A 163 5.54 -21.11 -17.39
C LEU A 163 4.27 -21.97 -17.24
N PRO A 164 3.31 -21.91 -18.18
CA PRO A 164 2.07 -22.70 -18.08
C PRO A 164 2.27 -24.21 -17.82
N ASP A 165 3.30 -24.80 -18.43
CA ASP A 165 3.63 -26.21 -18.27
C ASP A 165 4.41 -26.53 -16.99
N GLU A 166 4.88 -25.51 -16.27
CA GLU A 166 5.62 -25.63 -15.00
C GLU A 166 4.73 -25.40 -13.77
N VAL A 167 3.44 -25.05 -13.96
CA VAL A 167 2.50 -24.79 -12.85
C VAL A 167 2.18 -26.10 -12.14
N PRO A 168 2.48 -26.24 -10.83
CA PRO A 168 2.19 -27.45 -10.08
C PRO A 168 0.67 -27.70 -9.97
N PRO A 169 0.23 -28.97 -9.99
CA PRO A 169 -1.19 -29.34 -9.92
C PRO A 169 -1.93 -28.73 -8.71
N GLU A 170 -1.29 -28.65 -7.57
CA GLU A 170 -1.81 -28.06 -6.34
C GLU A 170 -2.00 -26.55 -6.41
N SER A 171 -1.34 -25.88 -7.35
CA SER A 171 -1.43 -24.43 -7.58
C SER A 171 -2.46 -24.07 -8.66
N ILE A 172 -3.11 -25.07 -9.25
CA ILE A 172 -4.12 -24.84 -10.28
C ILE A 172 -5.37 -24.23 -9.63
N SER A 173 -5.75 -23.07 -10.13
CA SER A 173 -6.96 -22.39 -9.70
C SER A 173 -8.23 -23.07 -10.23
N ASN A 174 -9.29 -23.09 -9.43
CA ASN A 174 -10.63 -23.50 -9.85
C ASN A 174 -11.29 -22.54 -10.87
N PHE A 175 -10.56 -21.53 -11.33
CA PHE A 175 -11.03 -20.58 -12.33
C PHE A 175 -11.52 -21.32 -13.60
N ALA A 176 -12.75 -20.98 -14.00
CA ALA A 176 -13.41 -21.58 -15.16
C ALA A 176 -13.36 -23.14 -15.17
N GLN A 177 -13.56 -23.75 -14.00
CA GLN A 177 -13.53 -25.22 -13.83
C GLN A 177 -12.15 -25.84 -14.16
N GLY A 178 -11.08 -25.16 -13.77
CA GLY A 178 -9.70 -25.64 -13.97
C GLY A 178 -9.05 -25.24 -15.30
N LYS A 179 -9.73 -24.44 -16.16
CA LYS A 179 -9.19 -23.98 -17.46
C LYS A 179 -8.13 -22.87 -17.38
N SER A 180 -7.72 -22.48 -16.18
CA SER A 180 -6.78 -21.37 -15.97
C SER A 180 -5.42 -21.58 -16.66
N ILE A 181 -4.91 -22.82 -16.73
CA ILE A 181 -3.65 -23.14 -17.43
C ILE A 181 -3.82 -23.01 -18.94
N ASP A 182 -4.91 -23.55 -19.49
CA ASP A 182 -5.16 -23.47 -20.94
C ASP A 182 -5.29 -22.01 -21.38
N LEU A 183 -6.02 -21.18 -20.59
CA LEU A 183 -6.13 -19.76 -20.83
C LEU A 183 -4.79 -19.04 -20.70
N TYR A 184 -3.90 -19.48 -19.82
CA TYR A 184 -2.54 -18.93 -19.70
C TYR A 184 -1.69 -19.28 -20.94
N LYS A 185 -1.82 -20.53 -21.47
CA LYS A 185 -1.16 -20.92 -22.74
C LYS A 185 -1.66 -20.08 -23.91
N ASP A 186 -2.97 -19.92 -24.03
CA ASP A 186 -3.60 -19.12 -25.09
C ASP A 186 -3.18 -17.66 -24.99
N TYR A 187 -3.11 -17.13 -23.76
CA TYR A 187 -2.67 -15.77 -23.50
C TYR A 187 -1.25 -15.54 -23.98
N ASN A 188 -0.30 -16.42 -23.61
CA ASN A 188 1.09 -16.31 -24.03
C ASN A 188 1.24 -16.44 -25.57
N SER A 189 0.44 -17.32 -26.18
CA SER A 189 0.42 -17.48 -27.62
C SER A 189 -0.07 -16.24 -28.34
N LEU A 190 -1.13 -15.60 -27.79
CA LEU A 190 -1.68 -14.37 -28.35
C LEU A 190 -0.71 -13.20 -28.22
N LEU A 191 -0.03 -13.06 -27.07
CA LEU A 191 0.99 -12.01 -26.88
C LEU A 191 2.14 -12.17 -27.88
N LYS A 192 2.60 -13.40 -28.13
CA LYS A 192 3.64 -13.67 -29.15
C LYS A 192 3.19 -13.25 -30.54
N VAL A 193 1.97 -13.58 -30.95
CA VAL A 193 1.41 -13.18 -32.25
C VAL A 193 1.34 -11.66 -32.37
N GLN A 194 1.00 -10.96 -31.28
CA GLN A 194 0.93 -9.49 -31.25
C GLN A 194 2.30 -8.81 -31.08
N ASN A 195 3.39 -9.56 -30.98
CA ASN A 195 4.72 -9.07 -30.63
C ASN A 195 4.69 -8.21 -29.36
N ALA A 196 4.09 -8.73 -28.31
CA ALA A 196 3.88 -8.04 -27.02
C ALA A 196 4.35 -8.91 -25.84
N ALA A 197 4.65 -8.26 -24.74
CA ALA A 197 4.95 -8.87 -23.44
C ALA A 197 4.33 -8.04 -22.33
N ASP A 198 3.83 -8.65 -21.26
CA ASP A 198 3.44 -7.90 -20.07
C ASP A 198 4.61 -7.76 -19.08
N PHE A 199 4.40 -7.04 -17.96
CA PHE A 199 5.46 -6.81 -16.98
C PHE A 199 6.05 -8.11 -16.39
N GLY A 200 5.21 -9.10 -16.08
CA GLY A 200 5.65 -10.39 -15.56
C GLY A 200 6.50 -11.17 -16.59
N ASP A 201 6.16 -11.04 -17.86
CA ASP A 201 6.91 -11.67 -18.95
C ASP A 201 8.35 -11.17 -19.06
N LEU A 202 8.63 -9.94 -18.68
CA LEU A 202 9.97 -9.36 -18.81
C LEU A 202 11.02 -10.15 -18.02
N ILE A 203 10.65 -10.65 -16.84
CA ILE A 203 11.55 -11.49 -16.04
C ILE A 203 11.42 -12.95 -16.44
N LEU A 204 10.21 -13.45 -16.66
CA LEU A 204 9.95 -14.84 -17.01
C LEU A 204 10.60 -15.23 -18.35
N HIS A 205 10.53 -14.36 -19.36
CA HIS A 205 11.20 -14.58 -20.65
C HIS A 205 12.72 -14.55 -20.53
N CYS A 206 13.30 -13.71 -19.65
CA CYS A 206 14.73 -13.77 -19.37
C CYS A 206 15.13 -15.12 -18.76
N ILE A 207 14.34 -15.66 -17.81
CA ILE A 207 14.57 -16.99 -17.22
C ILE A 207 14.50 -18.06 -18.31
N SER A 208 13.48 -18.00 -19.15
CA SER A 208 13.30 -18.94 -20.26
C SER A 208 14.46 -18.85 -21.29
N LEU A 209 14.87 -17.61 -21.62
CA LEU A 209 16.03 -17.37 -22.48
C LEU A 209 17.30 -18.05 -21.95
N PHE A 210 17.58 -17.87 -20.66
CA PHE A 210 18.79 -18.42 -20.01
C PHE A 210 18.73 -19.94 -19.87
N LYS A 211 17.56 -20.52 -19.62
CA LYS A 211 17.39 -21.98 -19.59
C LYS A 211 17.62 -22.61 -20.95
N ASN A 212 17.07 -22.01 -22.00
CA ASN A 212 17.04 -22.60 -23.32
C ASN A 212 18.29 -22.25 -24.18
N ASN A 213 19.02 -21.19 -23.79
CA ASN A 213 20.20 -20.71 -24.53
C ASN A 213 21.40 -20.52 -23.58
N PRO A 214 22.08 -21.61 -23.20
CA PRO A 214 23.21 -21.53 -22.27
C PRO A 214 24.38 -20.65 -22.74
N ASP A 215 24.52 -20.47 -24.04
CA ASP A 215 25.57 -19.60 -24.61
C ASP A 215 25.29 -18.13 -24.28
N VAL A 216 24.06 -17.69 -24.47
CA VAL A 216 23.59 -16.34 -24.09
C VAL A 216 23.79 -16.11 -22.59
N LEU A 217 23.43 -17.09 -21.77
CA LEU A 217 23.66 -17.02 -20.32
C LEU A 217 25.14 -16.85 -20.00
N ARG A 218 26.03 -17.65 -20.62
CA ARG A 218 27.49 -17.57 -20.41
C ARG A 218 28.05 -16.21 -20.80
N ASP A 219 27.53 -15.59 -21.85
CA ASP A 219 27.97 -14.26 -22.27
C ASP A 219 27.61 -13.19 -21.23
N TYR A 220 26.40 -13.22 -20.70
CA TYR A 220 26.00 -12.31 -19.59
C TYR A 220 26.75 -12.61 -18.29
N GLN A 221 27.04 -13.88 -17.98
CA GLN A 221 27.84 -14.29 -16.83
C GLN A 221 29.30 -13.81 -16.94
N LYS A 222 29.89 -13.84 -18.14
CA LYS A 222 31.23 -13.27 -18.39
C LYS A 222 31.20 -11.75 -18.32
N LYS A 223 30.14 -11.13 -18.83
CA LYS A 223 30.00 -9.69 -18.85
C LYS A 223 29.86 -9.11 -17.44
N PHE A 224 28.98 -9.67 -16.60
CA PHE A 224 28.72 -9.17 -15.26
C PHE A 224 29.65 -9.82 -14.24
N LYS A 225 30.82 -9.18 -14.04
CA LYS A 225 31.75 -9.63 -13.00
C LYS A 225 31.21 -9.40 -11.57
N TYR A 226 30.49 -8.32 -11.39
CA TYR A 226 29.93 -7.94 -10.08
C TYR A 226 28.46 -7.61 -10.23
N ILE A 227 27.65 -8.19 -9.36
CA ILE A 227 26.21 -7.99 -9.31
C ILE A 227 25.86 -7.43 -7.94
N LEU A 228 25.17 -6.28 -7.91
CA LEU A 228 24.73 -5.62 -6.69
C LEU A 228 23.20 -5.50 -6.71
N VAL A 229 22.55 -5.81 -5.60
CA VAL A 229 21.09 -5.77 -5.47
C VAL A 229 20.73 -4.98 -4.23
N ASP A 230 19.90 -3.97 -4.40
CA ASP A 230 19.30 -3.19 -3.30
C ASP A 230 17.91 -3.72 -2.96
N GLU A 231 17.49 -3.57 -1.70
CA GLU A 231 16.17 -3.99 -1.17
C GLU A 231 15.84 -5.45 -1.52
N TYR A 232 16.81 -6.36 -1.30
CA TYR A 232 16.71 -7.75 -1.72
C TYR A 232 15.51 -8.50 -1.10
N GLN A 233 15.03 -8.11 0.08
CA GLN A 233 13.86 -8.68 0.75
C GLN A 233 12.55 -8.43 -0.01
N ASP A 234 12.52 -7.49 -0.97
CA ASP A 234 11.32 -7.18 -1.76
C ASP A 234 11.29 -7.93 -3.10
N THR A 235 12.25 -8.82 -3.34
CA THR A 235 12.29 -9.62 -4.57
C THR A 235 11.27 -10.76 -4.56
N ASN A 236 10.61 -10.99 -5.71
CA ASN A 236 9.80 -12.18 -5.92
C ASN A 236 10.66 -13.39 -6.36
N GLN A 237 10.05 -14.58 -6.45
CA GLN A 237 10.77 -15.80 -6.81
C GLN A 237 11.33 -15.77 -8.22
N ALA A 238 10.65 -15.13 -9.19
CA ALA A 238 11.13 -14.99 -10.55
C ALA A 238 12.40 -14.12 -10.59
N GLN A 239 12.41 -12.99 -9.90
CA GLN A 239 13.56 -12.10 -9.78
C GLN A 239 14.75 -12.79 -9.09
N HIS A 240 14.48 -13.55 -8.04
CA HIS A 240 15.49 -14.37 -7.36
C HIS A 240 16.07 -15.44 -8.29
N LYS A 241 15.25 -16.18 -9.05
CA LYS A 241 15.72 -17.17 -10.05
C LYS A 241 16.57 -16.49 -11.12
N TRP A 242 16.14 -15.35 -11.66
CA TRP A 242 16.86 -14.57 -12.65
C TRP A 242 18.24 -14.15 -12.13
N LEU A 243 18.30 -13.60 -10.90
CA LEU A 243 19.54 -13.24 -10.24
C LEU A 243 20.48 -14.43 -10.08
N LYS A 244 19.94 -15.58 -9.65
CA LYS A 244 20.71 -16.80 -9.44
C LYS A 244 21.37 -17.29 -10.74
N PHE A 245 20.66 -17.25 -11.89
CA PHE A 245 21.26 -17.58 -13.19
C PHE A 245 22.47 -16.71 -13.50
N LEU A 246 22.38 -15.42 -13.34
CA LEU A 246 23.46 -14.49 -13.64
C LEU A 246 24.64 -14.61 -12.66
N ALA A 247 24.36 -14.78 -11.38
CA ALA A 247 25.37 -14.84 -10.32
C ALA A 247 26.20 -16.12 -10.34
N MET A 248 25.72 -17.21 -10.95
CA MET A 248 26.46 -18.48 -11.02
C MET A 248 27.79 -18.38 -11.79
N GLY A 249 27.97 -17.38 -12.64
CA GLY A 249 29.21 -17.18 -13.42
C GLY A 249 30.39 -16.74 -12.54
N SER A 250 30.30 -15.51 -12.05
CA SER A 250 31.38 -14.88 -11.26
C SER A 250 31.30 -15.20 -9.77
N LYS A 251 30.10 -15.56 -9.27
CA LYS A 251 29.74 -15.68 -7.85
C LYS A 251 29.91 -14.39 -7.02
N ASN A 252 30.25 -13.27 -7.65
CA ASN A 252 30.43 -11.98 -6.98
C ASN A 252 29.10 -11.23 -6.94
N VAL A 253 28.21 -11.71 -6.10
CA VAL A 253 26.90 -11.09 -5.84
C VAL A 253 26.89 -10.45 -4.47
N CYS A 254 26.47 -9.19 -4.39
CA CYS A 254 26.28 -8.45 -3.16
C CYS A 254 24.84 -8.00 -3.06
N CYS A 255 24.08 -8.66 -2.19
CA CYS A 255 22.70 -8.28 -1.88
C CYS A 255 22.67 -7.48 -0.59
N VAL A 256 21.96 -6.36 -0.60
CA VAL A 256 21.69 -5.53 0.56
C VAL A 256 20.19 -5.57 0.83
N GLY A 257 19.81 -5.82 2.08
CA GLY A 257 18.40 -5.91 2.42
C GLY A 257 18.15 -5.90 3.92
N ASP A 258 16.88 -5.84 4.26
CA ASP A 258 16.36 -5.83 5.61
C ASP A 258 15.09 -6.68 5.69
N ASP A 259 15.19 -7.88 6.25
CA ASP A 259 14.06 -8.78 6.43
C ASP A 259 12.93 -8.15 7.28
N ASP A 260 13.27 -7.23 8.20
CA ASP A 260 12.32 -6.48 9.01
C ASP A 260 11.59 -5.36 8.24
N GLN A 261 11.99 -5.06 7.00
CA GLN A 261 11.34 -4.10 6.11
C GLN A 261 10.69 -4.73 4.88
N SER A 262 10.45 -6.05 4.88
CA SER A 262 9.71 -6.74 3.83
C SER A 262 8.21 -6.48 3.99
N ILE A 263 7.66 -5.54 3.20
CA ILE A 263 6.27 -5.05 3.26
C ILE A 263 5.53 -5.10 1.91
N TYR A 264 6.02 -5.87 0.96
CA TYR A 264 5.43 -6.03 -0.38
C TYR A 264 5.02 -7.46 -0.69
N GLY A 265 4.71 -8.28 0.33
CA GLY A 265 4.21 -9.64 0.15
C GLY A 265 2.94 -9.69 -0.70
N TRP A 266 2.05 -8.70 -0.57
CA TRP A 266 0.87 -8.54 -1.41
C TRP A 266 1.18 -8.26 -2.90
N ARG A 267 2.41 -7.87 -3.25
CA ARG A 267 2.95 -7.74 -4.62
C ARG A 267 3.80 -8.93 -5.04
N GLY A 268 3.74 -10.05 -4.32
CA GLY A 268 4.51 -11.23 -4.63
C GLY A 268 5.96 -11.24 -4.12
N ALA A 269 6.36 -10.24 -3.29
CA ALA A 269 7.67 -10.28 -2.64
C ALA A 269 7.73 -11.50 -1.70
N GLU A 270 8.89 -12.16 -1.67
CA GLU A 270 9.11 -13.37 -0.90
C GLU A 270 10.28 -13.17 0.08
N VAL A 271 9.95 -12.94 1.34
CA VAL A 271 10.96 -12.77 2.39
C VAL A 271 11.87 -14.00 2.52
N GLY A 272 11.38 -15.17 2.14
CA GLY A 272 12.15 -16.40 2.07
C GLY A 272 13.42 -16.30 1.24
N ASN A 273 13.47 -15.42 0.24
CA ASN A 273 14.65 -15.22 -0.60
C ASN A 273 15.86 -14.70 0.21
N ILE A 274 15.66 -13.71 1.09
CA ILE A 274 16.76 -13.19 1.91
C ILE A 274 17.10 -14.18 3.04
N LEU A 275 16.09 -14.86 3.60
CA LEU A 275 16.28 -15.86 4.66
C LEU A 275 17.07 -17.08 4.16
N SER A 276 16.96 -17.44 2.88
CA SER A 276 17.62 -18.60 2.29
C SER A 276 18.93 -18.26 1.54
N PHE A 277 19.42 -17.02 1.64
CA PHE A 277 20.55 -16.54 0.85
C PHE A 277 21.81 -17.42 0.96
N GLU A 278 22.20 -17.84 2.18
CA GLU A 278 23.38 -18.69 2.39
C GLU A 278 23.25 -20.07 1.77
N ARG A 279 22.03 -20.62 1.76
CA ARG A 279 21.71 -21.89 1.08
C ARG A 279 21.80 -21.73 -0.45
N ASP A 280 21.32 -20.62 -0.97
CA ASP A 280 21.25 -20.36 -2.41
C ASP A 280 22.60 -19.90 -2.98
N PHE A 281 23.45 -19.27 -2.17
CA PHE A 281 24.80 -18.85 -2.49
C PHE A 281 25.80 -19.39 -1.48
N PRO A 282 26.22 -20.67 -1.59
CA PRO A 282 27.12 -21.30 -0.65
C PRO A 282 28.44 -20.54 -0.48
N GLY A 283 28.88 -20.40 0.77
CA GLY A 283 30.06 -19.63 1.13
C GLY A 283 29.81 -18.12 1.24
N ALA A 284 28.56 -17.72 1.30
CA ALA A 284 28.19 -16.32 1.46
C ALA A 284 28.72 -15.73 2.77
N LYS A 285 29.28 -14.53 2.67
CA LYS A 285 29.63 -13.71 3.83
C LYS A 285 28.43 -12.87 4.25
N ILE A 286 27.96 -13.08 5.49
CA ILE A 286 26.87 -12.28 6.07
C ILE A 286 27.48 -11.18 6.91
N ILE A 287 27.20 -9.92 6.57
CA ILE A 287 27.66 -8.72 7.28
C ILE A 287 26.43 -8.00 7.82
N ARG A 288 26.40 -7.72 9.13
CA ARG A 288 25.29 -7.02 9.78
C ARG A 288 25.66 -5.55 9.98
N LEU A 289 24.80 -4.66 9.49
CA LEU A 289 24.90 -3.23 9.76
C LEU A 289 23.87 -2.89 10.84
N GLU A 290 24.33 -2.68 12.05
CA GLU A 290 23.48 -2.48 13.23
C GLU A 290 23.55 -1.04 13.77
N LYS A 291 24.60 -0.28 13.43
CA LYS A 291 24.68 1.14 13.81
C LYS A 291 23.75 1.97 12.96
N ASN A 292 22.74 2.55 13.61
CA ASN A 292 21.77 3.46 13.01
C ASN A 292 22.28 4.90 13.12
N TYR A 293 22.13 5.66 12.04
CA TYR A 293 22.54 7.07 11.92
C TYR A 293 21.35 8.01 11.75
N ARG A 294 20.11 7.48 11.76
CA ARG A 294 18.89 8.23 11.48
C ARG A 294 18.16 8.60 12.75
N SER A 295 17.81 7.65 13.56
CA SER A 295 16.81 7.77 14.62
C SER A 295 17.43 7.83 16.00
N GLN A 296 16.77 8.54 16.90
CA GLN A 296 17.13 8.61 18.31
C GLN A 296 16.88 7.30 19.06
N PRO A 297 17.51 7.08 20.26
CA PRO A 297 17.47 5.81 20.97
C PRO A 297 16.07 5.30 21.31
N HIS A 298 15.15 6.16 21.78
CA HIS A 298 13.79 5.74 22.13
C HIS A 298 13.04 5.18 20.93
N ILE A 299 13.16 5.81 19.76
CA ILE A 299 12.54 5.35 18.50
C ILE A 299 13.06 3.99 18.10
N LEU A 300 14.40 3.78 18.19
CA LEU A 300 15.01 2.50 17.81
C LEU A 300 14.64 1.37 18.75
N LYS A 301 14.60 1.62 20.05
CA LYS A 301 14.21 0.61 21.03
C LYS A 301 12.75 0.19 20.83
N ALA A 302 11.85 1.15 20.70
CA ALA A 302 10.44 0.88 20.44
C ALA A 302 10.23 0.07 19.16
N ALA A 303 10.85 0.47 18.05
CA ALA A 303 10.77 -0.25 16.80
C ALA A 303 11.39 -1.65 16.89
N SER A 304 12.47 -1.84 17.67
CA SER A 304 13.14 -3.13 17.86
C SER A 304 12.29 -4.08 18.71
N GLU A 305 11.63 -3.59 19.76
CA GLU A 305 10.75 -4.42 20.59
C GLU A 305 9.51 -4.86 19.81
N LEU A 306 8.88 -3.95 19.06
CA LEU A 306 7.75 -4.27 18.20
C LEU A 306 8.10 -5.44 17.27
N ILE A 307 9.21 -5.34 16.53
CA ILE A 307 9.55 -6.32 15.48
C ILE A 307 10.06 -7.66 16.05
N LYS A 308 10.49 -7.73 17.29
CA LYS A 308 10.90 -8.97 17.96
C LYS A 308 9.79 -10.01 18.03
N ASN A 309 8.54 -9.59 18.01
CA ASN A 309 7.37 -10.47 18.03
C ASN A 309 7.18 -11.28 16.74
N ASN A 310 7.88 -10.94 15.65
CA ASN A 310 7.89 -11.73 14.44
C ASN A 310 8.81 -12.93 14.55
N LYS A 311 8.39 -14.07 13.98
CA LYS A 311 9.16 -15.31 13.93
C LYS A 311 9.97 -15.39 12.64
N GLY A 312 11.03 -16.18 12.62
CA GLY A 312 11.80 -16.45 11.39
C GLY A 312 12.65 -15.27 10.90
N ARG A 313 13.11 -14.39 11.79
CA ARG A 313 14.01 -13.27 11.48
C ARG A 313 15.48 -13.71 11.44
N LEU A 314 16.30 -13.02 10.64
CA LEU A 314 17.76 -13.24 10.62
C LEU A 314 18.47 -12.65 11.86
N GLY A 315 17.77 -11.85 12.63
CA GLY A 315 18.23 -11.27 13.89
C GLY A 315 19.31 -10.20 13.69
N LYS A 316 18.99 -8.98 14.14
CA LYS A 316 19.91 -7.85 14.27
C LYS A 316 19.43 -6.95 15.39
N THR A 317 20.37 -6.26 16.03
CA THR A 317 20.08 -5.32 17.12
C THR A 317 20.53 -3.94 16.73
N LEU A 318 19.57 -3.06 16.42
CA LEU A 318 19.89 -1.69 16.07
C LEU A 318 20.31 -0.90 17.29
N TRP A 319 21.38 -0.13 17.14
CA TRP A 319 21.87 0.78 18.16
C TRP A 319 22.33 2.11 17.54
N THR A 320 22.39 3.16 18.32
CA THR A 320 22.85 4.48 17.91
C THR A 320 23.70 5.11 19.00
N ASP A 321 24.59 6.01 18.59
CA ASP A 321 25.38 6.89 19.48
C ASP A 321 24.79 8.31 19.56
N GLN A 322 23.60 8.51 19.00
CA GLN A 322 22.91 9.78 19.15
C GLN A 322 22.46 10.01 20.59
N GLU A 323 22.30 11.28 20.97
CA GLU A 323 21.77 11.66 22.28
C GLU A 323 20.34 11.14 22.46
N ASN A 324 19.97 10.89 23.72
CA ASN A 324 18.59 10.53 24.05
C ASN A 324 17.67 11.69 23.65
N GLY A 325 16.67 11.34 22.83
CA GLY A 325 15.60 12.25 22.49
C GLY A 325 14.38 12.05 23.35
N ASP A 326 13.25 12.56 22.86
CA ASP A 326 11.96 12.37 23.52
C ASP A 326 11.45 10.92 23.34
N PRO A 327 10.74 10.38 24.35
CA PRO A 327 10.03 9.11 24.19
C PRO A 327 8.92 9.23 23.11
N ILE A 328 8.47 8.10 22.58
CA ILE A 328 7.33 8.07 21.67
C ILE A 328 6.09 8.50 22.44
N ILE A 329 5.37 9.48 21.91
CA ILE A 329 4.14 9.96 22.52
C ILE A 329 2.96 9.15 21.96
N ILE A 330 2.15 8.62 22.87
CA ILE A 330 0.90 7.94 22.53
C ILE A 330 -0.27 8.76 23.07
N SER A 331 -1.23 9.11 22.20
CA SER A 331 -2.42 9.87 22.58
C SER A 331 -3.70 9.16 22.17
N SER A 332 -4.70 9.25 23.04
CA SER A 332 -6.05 8.75 22.79
C SER A 332 -6.99 9.92 22.50
N HIS A 333 -7.95 9.72 21.59
CA HIS A 333 -8.91 10.72 21.18
C HIS A 333 -10.32 10.12 21.19
N LEU A 334 -11.36 10.95 21.35
CA LEU A 334 -12.74 10.48 21.36
C LEU A 334 -13.13 9.88 20.01
N ASP A 335 -12.76 10.60 18.93
CA ASP A 335 -13.05 10.19 17.55
C ASP A 335 -11.97 10.60 16.57
N GLY A 336 -12.12 10.20 15.30
CA GLY A 336 -11.15 10.50 14.24
C GLY A 336 -11.02 11.99 13.94
N SER A 337 -12.09 12.76 14.10
CA SER A 337 -12.07 14.22 13.87
C SER A 337 -11.26 14.93 14.93
N GLU A 338 -11.38 14.52 16.20
CA GLU A 338 -10.56 15.03 17.29
C GLU A 338 -9.09 14.60 17.13
N GLU A 339 -8.86 13.35 16.73
CA GLU A 339 -7.49 12.89 16.39
C GLU A 339 -6.86 13.78 15.32
N ALA A 340 -7.57 14.03 14.22
CA ALA A 340 -7.07 14.88 13.13
C ALA A 340 -6.81 16.32 13.60
N ARG A 341 -7.68 16.87 14.45
CA ARG A 341 -7.51 18.19 15.05
C ARG A 341 -6.23 18.26 15.89
N SER A 342 -6.04 17.30 16.81
CA SER A 342 -4.86 17.22 17.68
C SER A 342 -3.57 17.06 16.88
N VAL A 343 -3.56 16.18 15.88
CA VAL A 343 -2.40 15.96 14.99
C VAL A 343 -2.03 17.25 14.27
N VAL A 344 -3.00 17.96 13.67
CA VAL A 344 -2.74 19.18 12.91
C VAL A 344 -2.29 20.33 13.82
N GLU A 345 -2.86 20.50 15.02
CA GLU A 345 -2.41 21.48 16.01
C GLU A 345 -0.96 21.21 16.44
N ASN A 346 -0.57 19.95 16.63
CA ASN A 346 0.82 19.58 16.91
C ASN A 346 1.74 19.86 15.70
N CYS A 347 1.26 19.61 14.47
CA CYS A 347 2.01 20.01 13.26
C CYS A 347 2.23 21.53 13.20
N GLU A 348 1.22 22.33 13.54
CA GLU A 348 1.34 23.79 13.60
C GLU A 348 2.38 24.24 14.63
N ILE A 349 2.36 23.65 15.84
CA ILE A 349 3.35 23.95 16.87
C ILE A 349 4.76 23.63 16.40
N ILE A 350 4.96 22.46 15.83
CA ILE A 350 6.26 22.01 15.32
C ILE A 350 6.74 22.89 14.16
N SER A 351 5.84 23.30 13.28
CA SER A 351 6.16 24.10 12.09
C SER A 351 6.74 25.49 12.40
N LYS A 352 6.47 26.04 13.60
CA LYS A 352 7.02 27.34 14.03
C LYS A 352 8.55 27.35 14.08
N ASN A 353 9.17 26.20 14.35
CA ASN A 353 10.62 26.08 14.50
C ASN A 353 11.26 25.10 13.50
N ASN A 354 10.47 24.40 12.67
CA ASN A 354 10.94 23.38 11.76
C ASN A 354 10.37 23.57 10.36
N ASN A 355 11.07 23.04 9.36
CA ASN A 355 10.60 23.03 7.98
C ASN A 355 9.41 22.07 7.82
N LEU A 356 8.34 22.51 7.18
CA LEU A 356 7.16 21.69 6.92
C LEU A 356 7.50 20.39 6.17
N ASN A 357 8.50 20.39 5.30
CA ASN A 357 8.93 19.18 4.56
C ASN A 357 9.48 18.08 5.48
N GLU A 358 9.87 18.40 6.71
CA GLU A 358 10.40 17.47 7.70
C GLU A 358 9.31 16.87 8.60
N ILE A 359 8.05 17.20 8.34
CA ILE A 359 6.87 16.67 9.04
C ILE A 359 6.12 15.71 8.13
N ALA A 360 5.79 14.53 8.63
CA ALA A 360 4.99 13.54 7.89
C ALA A 360 3.89 12.92 8.75
N ILE A 361 2.72 12.72 8.14
CA ILE A 361 1.60 11.94 8.67
C ILE A 361 1.54 10.64 7.86
N LEU A 362 1.72 9.51 8.53
CA LEU A 362 1.76 8.20 7.90
C LEU A 362 0.53 7.39 8.30
N VAL A 363 -0.37 7.17 7.34
CA VAL A 363 -1.61 6.44 7.53
C VAL A 363 -1.51 5.00 6.99
N ARG A 364 -2.32 4.09 7.52
CA ARG A 364 -2.37 2.71 7.01
C ARG A 364 -3.09 2.61 5.66
N ALA A 365 -4.16 3.32 5.48
CA ALA A 365 -4.98 3.30 4.27
C ALA A 365 -5.21 4.71 3.74
N GLY A 366 -5.32 4.80 2.41
CA GLY A 366 -5.43 6.10 1.74
C GLY A 366 -6.69 6.90 2.10
N TYR A 367 -7.79 6.26 2.50
CA TYR A 367 -9.01 6.99 2.89
C TYR A 367 -8.82 7.81 4.17
N GLN A 368 -7.94 7.38 5.07
CA GLN A 368 -7.66 8.10 6.32
C GLN A 368 -7.08 9.51 6.11
N THR A 369 -6.56 9.83 4.92
CA THR A 369 -5.91 11.13 4.68
C THR A 369 -6.90 12.30 4.74
N ARG A 370 -8.19 12.04 4.47
CA ARG A 370 -9.20 13.08 4.31
C ARG A 370 -9.37 13.96 5.53
N GLU A 371 -9.54 13.39 6.73
CA GLU A 371 -9.74 14.18 7.96
C GLU A 371 -8.57 15.14 8.22
N PHE A 372 -7.35 14.71 7.91
CA PHE A 372 -6.15 15.57 8.00
C PHE A 372 -6.15 16.62 6.88
N GLU A 373 -6.52 16.26 5.66
CA GLU A 373 -6.59 17.19 4.52
C GLU A 373 -7.59 18.31 4.80
N ASP A 374 -8.81 17.98 5.24
CA ASP A 374 -9.86 18.95 5.59
C ASP A 374 -9.39 19.87 6.73
N ARG A 375 -8.70 19.33 7.73
CA ARG A 375 -8.20 20.14 8.84
C ARG A 375 -7.06 21.07 8.43
N PHE A 376 -6.10 20.60 7.61
CA PHE A 376 -5.03 21.46 7.07
C PHE A 376 -5.58 22.62 6.25
N LEU A 377 -6.63 22.38 5.48
CA LEU A 377 -7.30 23.45 4.73
C LEU A 377 -7.94 24.46 5.64
N THR A 378 -8.63 24.03 6.70
CA THR A 378 -9.27 24.90 7.67
C THR A 378 -8.27 25.84 8.34
N VAL A 379 -7.06 25.36 8.66
CA VAL A 379 -6.00 26.15 9.30
C VAL A 379 -5.01 26.79 8.30
N ASN A 380 -5.24 26.59 6.99
CA ASN A 380 -4.42 27.13 5.89
C ASN A 380 -2.93 26.75 5.96
N ILE A 381 -2.63 25.51 6.37
CA ILE A 381 -1.27 24.96 6.36
C ILE A 381 -1.07 24.16 5.06
N PRO A 382 -0.01 24.48 4.27
CA PRO A 382 0.25 23.77 3.02
C PRO A 382 0.67 22.32 3.27
N TYR A 383 0.03 21.39 2.55
CA TYR A 383 0.31 19.95 2.60
C TYR A 383 0.33 19.33 1.19
N ARG A 384 0.91 18.14 1.09
CA ARG A 384 0.86 17.31 -0.13
C ARG A 384 0.62 15.84 0.23
N VAL A 385 -0.14 15.15 -0.63
CA VAL A 385 -0.33 13.71 -0.53
C VAL A 385 0.66 13.01 -1.46
N ILE A 386 1.51 12.15 -0.90
CA ILE A 386 2.53 11.41 -1.66
C ILE A 386 2.02 10.00 -1.96
N GLY A 387 2.15 9.61 -3.24
CA GLY A 387 1.81 8.26 -3.69
C GLY A 387 0.37 8.08 -4.14
N GLY A 388 -0.41 9.15 -4.21
CA GLY A 388 -1.77 9.12 -4.73
C GLY A 388 -2.35 10.52 -4.92
N PRO A 389 -3.46 10.63 -5.63
CA PRO A 389 -4.20 11.88 -5.72
C PRO A 389 -4.76 12.25 -4.34
N ARG A 390 -4.93 13.55 -4.08
CA ARG A 390 -5.66 14.06 -2.92
C ARG A 390 -7.07 13.48 -2.89
N PHE A 391 -7.72 13.49 -1.74
CA PHE A 391 -9.03 12.85 -1.59
C PHE A 391 -10.03 13.31 -2.67
N TYR A 392 -10.21 14.62 -2.84
CA TYR A 392 -11.16 15.16 -3.82
C TYR A 392 -10.71 15.04 -5.29
N GLU A 393 -9.46 14.67 -5.56
CA GLU A 393 -8.95 14.40 -6.90
C GLU A 393 -9.14 12.95 -7.34
N ARG A 394 -9.44 12.04 -6.41
CA ARG A 394 -9.65 10.63 -6.71
C ARG A 394 -10.79 10.47 -7.71
N ARG A 395 -10.61 9.54 -8.65
CA ARG A 395 -11.55 9.35 -9.76
C ARG A 395 -12.98 9.14 -9.29
N GLU A 396 -13.18 8.22 -8.32
CA GLU A 396 -14.49 7.88 -7.77
C GLU A 396 -15.15 9.05 -7.07
N ILE A 397 -14.38 9.87 -6.39
CA ILE A 397 -14.84 11.08 -5.71
C ILE A 397 -15.21 12.17 -6.72
N ARG A 398 -14.35 12.40 -7.73
CA ARG A 398 -14.64 13.38 -8.80
C ARG A 398 -15.88 13.01 -9.61
N ASP A 399 -16.13 11.72 -9.84
CA ASP A 399 -17.33 11.24 -10.53
C ASP A 399 -18.57 11.50 -9.65
N ALA A 400 -18.51 11.18 -8.34
CA ALA A 400 -19.59 11.45 -7.39
C ALA A 400 -19.90 12.96 -7.26
N ILE A 401 -18.85 13.78 -7.12
CA ILE A 401 -18.99 15.25 -7.10
C ILE A 401 -19.60 15.78 -8.41
N ALA A 402 -19.25 15.20 -9.55
CA ALA A 402 -19.82 15.62 -10.82
C ALA A 402 -21.33 15.36 -10.90
N TYR A 403 -21.84 14.25 -10.33
CA TYR A 403 -23.28 14.05 -10.17
C TYR A 403 -23.91 15.15 -9.33
N LEU A 404 -23.33 15.46 -8.18
CA LEU A 404 -23.84 16.52 -7.27
C LEU A 404 -23.79 17.91 -7.92
N ARG A 405 -22.74 18.21 -8.72
CA ARG A 405 -22.62 19.46 -9.46
C ARG A 405 -23.74 19.62 -10.48
N VAL A 406 -24.06 18.56 -11.23
CA VAL A 406 -25.19 18.59 -12.19
C VAL A 406 -26.52 18.80 -11.47
N ILE A 407 -26.71 18.24 -10.27
CA ILE A 407 -27.92 18.43 -9.45
C ILE A 407 -28.01 19.87 -8.94
N SER A 408 -26.88 20.44 -8.48
CA SER A 408 -26.81 21.82 -8.00
C SER A 408 -26.96 22.82 -9.15
N GLN A 409 -26.27 22.57 -10.26
CA GLN A 409 -26.24 23.43 -11.43
C GLN A 409 -26.53 22.63 -12.72
N PRO A 410 -27.78 22.47 -13.13
CA PRO A 410 -28.17 21.67 -14.29
C PRO A 410 -27.48 22.06 -15.61
N ASN A 411 -26.93 23.27 -15.69
CA ASN A 411 -26.22 23.76 -16.89
C ASN A 411 -24.71 23.46 -16.87
N ASP A 412 -24.18 22.75 -15.84
CA ASP A 412 -22.78 22.33 -15.79
C ASP A 412 -22.47 21.23 -16.80
N GLY A 413 -22.18 21.65 -18.04
CA GLY A 413 -21.87 20.73 -19.14
C GLY A 413 -20.62 19.90 -18.91
N ILE A 414 -19.60 20.41 -18.18
CA ILE A 414 -18.36 19.69 -17.90
C ILE A 414 -18.64 18.53 -16.94
N ALA A 415 -19.40 18.79 -15.88
CA ALA A 415 -19.79 17.75 -14.94
C ALA A 415 -20.69 16.70 -15.62
N PHE A 416 -21.66 17.14 -16.45
CA PHE A 416 -22.53 16.24 -17.20
C PHE A 416 -21.76 15.35 -18.17
N GLU A 417 -20.82 15.89 -18.95
CA GLU A 417 -19.98 15.11 -19.87
C GLU A 417 -19.20 14.02 -19.15
N ARG A 418 -18.69 14.34 -17.97
CA ARG A 418 -17.92 13.39 -17.15
C ARG A 418 -18.73 12.15 -16.78
N ILE A 419 -20.02 12.32 -16.43
CA ILE A 419 -20.83 11.25 -15.84
C ILE A 419 -21.86 10.64 -16.77
N ILE A 420 -22.10 11.20 -17.96
CA ILE A 420 -23.14 10.74 -18.88
C ILE A 420 -23.04 9.24 -19.21
N ASN A 421 -21.82 8.69 -19.28
CA ASN A 421 -21.56 7.28 -19.56
C ASN A 421 -20.74 6.57 -18.43
N VAL A 422 -20.82 7.09 -17.23
CA VAL A 422 -20.21 6.49 -16.02
C VAL A 422 -21.30 6.36 -14.96
N PRO A 423 -21.74 5.13 -14.66
CA PRO A 423 -21.42 3.80 -15.25
C PRO A 423 -21.74 3.71 -16.75
N LYS A 424 -21.22 2.68 -17.40
CA LYS A 424 -21.44 2.45 -18.83
C LYS A 424 -22.92 2.26 -19.15
N ARG A 425 -23.51 3.20 -19.92
CA ARG A 425 -24.92 3.23 -20.33
C ARG A 425 -25.11 2.98 -21.82
N GLY A 426 -24.04 2.62 -22.55
CA GLY A 426 -24.09 2.47 -24.00
C GLY A 426 -24.13 3.81 -24.78
N LEU A 427 -23.85 4.91 -24.06
CA LEU A 427 -23.73 6.24 -24.65
C LEU A 427 -22.29 6.43 -25.14
N GLY A 428 -22.03 6.00 -26.38
CA GLY A 428 -20.70 6.05 -26.97
C GLY A 428 -20.31 7.46 -27.46
N GLN A 429 -19.04 7.59 -27.89
CA GLN A 429 -18.47 8.85 -28.41
C GLN A 429 -19.31 9.50 -29.49
N THR A 430 -19.95 8.71 -30.36
CA THR A 430 -20.84 9.24 -31.44
C THR A 430 -22.05 9.94 -30.87
N THR A 431 -22.70 9.38 -29.84
CA THR A 431 -23.84 9.99 -29.16
C THR A 431 -23.46 11.29 -28.48
N ILE A 432 -22.33 11.29 -27.75
CA ILE A 432 -21.80 12.48 -27.07
C ILE A 432 -21.49 13.58 -28.10
N LYS A 433 -20.85 13.22 -29.23
CA LYS A 433 -20.56 14.16 -30.31
C LYS A 433 -21.82 14.78 -30.91
N SER A 434 -22.88 13.97 -31.14
CA SER A 434 -24.17 14.50 -31.66
C SER A 434 -24.81 15.49 -30.67
N ILE A 435 -24.70 15.26 -29.36
CA ILE A 435 -25.18 16.20 -28.33
C ILE A 435 -24.40 17.52 -28.42
N TYR A 436 -23.07 17.46 -28.55
CA TYR A 436 -22.23 18.65 -28.70
C TYR A 436 -22.53 19.45 -29.95
N GLU A 437 -22.74 18.77 -31.10
CA GLU A 437 -23.09 19.41 -32.36
C GLU A 437 -24.44 20.14 -32.25
N LEU A 438 -25.42 19.52 -31.57
CA LEU A 438 -26.71 20.13 -31.33
C LEU A 438 -26.60 21.34 -30.38
N SER A 439 -25.86 21.21 -29.30
CA SER A 439 -25.59 22.27 -28.32
C SER A 439 -24.95 23.49 -28.99
N LYS A 440 -23.95 23.26 -29.85
CA LYS A 440 -23.28 24.34 -30.58
C LYS A 440 -24.20 24.99 -31.61
N LYS A 441 -25.03 24.19 -32.29
CA LYS A 441 -25.97 24.68 -33.32
C LYS A 441 -27.04 25.56 -32.72
N ASN A 442 -27.57 25.17 -31.54
CA ASN A 442 -28.70 25.85 -30.90
C ASN A 442 -28.25 26.88 -29.85
N ASN A 443 -26.95 26.94 -29.53
CA ASN A 443 -26.39 27.75 -28.43
C ASN A 443 -27.06 27.45 -27.07
N GLU A 444 -27.25 26.18 -26.78
CA GLU A 444 -27.89 25.65 -25.57
C GLU A 444 -26.92 24.88 -24.68
N SER A 445 -27.29 24.65 -23.42
CA SER A 445 -26.50 23.78 -22.53
C SER A 445 -26.46 22.33 -23.02
N LEU A 446 -25.44 21.56 -22.61
CA LEU A 446 -25.34 20.14 -23.00
C LEU A 446 -26.53 19.31 -22.51
N ILE A 447 -27.08 19.61 -21.34
CA ILE A 447 -28.25 18.92 -20.82
C ILE A 447 -29.51 19.25 -21.59
N THR A 448 -29.73 20.52 -21.92
CA THR A 448 -30.84 20.92 -22.78
C THR A 448 -30.76 20.27 -24.16
N SER A 449 -29.57 20.24 -24.73
CA SER A 449 -29.34 19.55 -26.02
C SER A 449 -29.49 18.03 -25.90
N ALA A 450 -29.14 17.43 -24.75
CA ALA A 450 -29.40 16.02 -24.47
C ALA A 450 -30.90 15.72 -24.33
N GLN A 451 -31.70 16.65 -23.82
CA GLN A 451 -33.17 16.55 -23.83
C GLN A 451 -33.73 16.67 -25.22
N ASN A 452 -33.26 17.69 -26.00
CA ASN A 452 -33.74 17.95 -27.36
C ASN A 452 -33.39 16.81 -28.33
N ILE A 453 -32.22 16.18 -28.19
CA ILE A 453 -31.80 15.06 -29.06
C ILE A 453 -32.73 13.84 -28.93
N LEU A 454 -33.40 13.66 -27.77
CA LEU A 454 -34.39 12.60 -27.57
C LEU A 454 -35.61 12.76 -28.52
N LEU A 455 -35.89 13.97 -28.97
CA LEU A 455 -36.97 14.27 -29.91
C LEU A 455 -36.57 14.06 -31.37
N THR A 456 -35.29 13.76 -31.62
CA THR A 456 -34.73 13.57 -32.97
C THR A 456 -34.42 12.12 -33.26
N GLU A 457 -34.13 11.76 -34.50
CA GLU A 457 -33.64 10.42 -34.91
C GLU A 457 -32.10 10.37 -35.04
N MET A 458 -31.38 11.33 -34.43
CA MET A 458 -29.90 11.45 -34.55
C MET A 458 -29.13 10.37 -33.76
N ILE A 459 -29.77 9.71 -32.80
CA ILE A 459 -29.16 8.68 -31.95
C ILE A 459 -29.97 7.39 -32.00
N ARG A 460 -29.27 6.26 -31.75
CA ARG A 460 -29.88 4.93 -31.78
C ARG A 460 -30.97 4.77 -30.70
N PRO A 461 -32.02 3.97 -30.92
CA PRO A 461 -33.12 3.78 -29.97
C PRO A 461 -32.65 3.34 -28.55
N GLN A 462 -31.66 2.46 -28.47
CA GLN A 462 -31.11 2.03 -27.20
C GLN A 462 -30.40 3.15 -26.44
N ALA A 463 -29.60 3.98 -27.14
CA ALA A 463 -28.97 5.16 -26.57
C ALA A 463 -30.01 6.20 -26.14
N LYS A 464 -31.08 6.37 -26.92
CA LYS A 464 -32.20 7.24 -26.62
C LYS A 464 -32.90 6.82 -25.32
N SER A 465 -33.20 5.53 -25.14
CA SER A 465 -33.79 5.00 -23.92
C SER A 465 -32.87 5.17 -22.69
N SER A 466 -31.58 4.89 -22.84
CA SER A 466 -30.61 5.04 -21.74
C SER A 466 -30.40 6.49 -21.31
N LEU A 467 -30.34 7.42 -22.30
CA LEU A 467 -30.21 8.84 -22.05
C LEU A 467 -31.48 9.41 -21.40
N GLY A 468 -32.67 8.99 -21.89
CA GLY A 468 -33.95 9.38 -21.30
C GLY A 468 -34.06 9.04 -19.85
N LYS A 469 -33.75 7.78 -19.47
CA LYS A 469 -33.74 7.35 -18.06
C LYS A 469 -32.76 8.15 -17.18
N LEU A 470 -31.58 8.46 -17.69
CA LEU A 470 -30.62 9.29 -16.97
C LEU A 470 -31.15 10.71 -16.72
N LEU A 471 -31.76 11.32 -17.71
CA LEU A 471 -32.32 12.67 -17.58
C LEU A 471 -33.57 12.69 -16.67
N GLU A 472 -34.41 11.66 -16.70
CA GLU A 472 -35.52 11.47 -15.75
C GLU A 472 -35.00 11.38 -14.30
N ASN A 473 -33.94 10.60 -14.08
CA ASN A 473 -33.30 10.50 -12.78
C ASN A 473 -32.76 11.86 -12.32
N PHE A 474 -32.08 12.62 -13.19
CA PHE A 474 -31.60 13.95 -12.83
C PHE A 474 -32.76 14.90 -12.44
N ASN A 475 -33.86 14.92 -13.19
CA ASN A 475 -35.01 15.72 -12.83
C ASN A 475 -35.57 15.37 -11.44
N ARG A 476 -35.58 14.08 -11.11
CA ARG A 476 -35.99 13.60 -9.79
C ARG A 476 -35.00 14.01 -8.70
N TRP A 477 -33.70 13.79 -8.90
CA TRP A 477 -32.67 14.16 -7.92
C TRP A 477 -32.63 15.67 -7.65
N ILE A 478 -32.81 16.48 -8.69
CA ILE A 478 -32.94 17.94 -8.54
C ILE A 478 -34.13 18.30 -7.65
N SER A 479 -35.27 17.60 -7.79
CA SER A 479 -36.44 17.85 -6.94
C SER A 479 -36.24 17.38 -5.50
N LEU A 480 -35.38 16.39 -5.26
CA LEU A 480 -35.05 15.89 -3.92
C LEU A 480 -34.02 16.78 -3.20
N ARG A 481 -33.22 17.56 -3.91
CA ARG A 481 -32.11 18.37 -3.37
C ARG A 481 -32.48 19.20 -2.14
N ASP A 482 -33.65 19.80 -2.16
CA ASP A 482 -34.12 20.70 -1.11
C ASP A 482 -35.08 20.00 -0.11
N GLN A 483 -35.28 18.67 -0.26
CA GLN A 483 -36.21 17.86 0.54
C GLN A 483 -35.49 16.81 1.40
N THR A 484 -34.25 16.47 1.07
CA THR A 484 -33.42 15.48 1.77
C THR A 484 -32.12 16.12 2.26
N ASN A 485 -31.47 15.51 3.25
CA ASN A 485 -30.13 15.94 3.63
C ASN A 485 -29.12 15.58 2.52
N VAL A 486 -27.98 16.26 2.51
CA VAL A 486 -27.01 16.16 1.39
C VAL A 486 -26.38 14.76 1.33
N ARG A 487 -26.21 14.09 2.46
CA ARG A 487 -25.73 12.71 2.55
C ARG A 487 -26.70 11.75 1.86
N GLU A 488 -27.96 11.77 2.30
CA GLU A 488 -29.02 10.90 1.77
C GLU A 488 -29.21 11.14 0.26
N LEU A 489 -29.10 12.39 -0.18
CA LEU A 489 -29.13 12.73 -1.61
C LEU A 489 -27.98 12.03 -2.35
N LEU A 490 -26.75 12.07 -1.84
CA LEU A 490 -25.61 11.39 -2.46
C LEU A 490 -25.82 9.88 -2.53
N GLU A 491 -26.26 9.26 -1.43
CA GLU A 491 -26.50 7.81 -1.37
C GLU A 491 -27.54 7.37 -2.40
N ILE A 492 -28.68 8.10 -2.48
CA ILE A 492 -29.71 7.86 -3.51
C ILE A 492 -29.11 7.98 -4.93
N VAL A 493 -28.35 9.02 -5.19
CA VAL A 493 -27.75 9.28 -6.51
C VAL A 493 -26.76 8.20 -6.90
N LEU A 494 -25.88 7.78 -5.99
CA LEU A 494 -24.89 6.75 -6.27
C LEU A 494 -25.52 5.37 -6.49
N ASP A 495 -26.58 5.05 -5.75
CA ASP A 495 -27.28 3.77 -5.88
C ASP A 495 -28.13 3.73 -7.16
N GLU A 496 -28.98 4.72 -7.40
CA GLU A 496 -29.88 4.75 -8.56
C GLU A 496 -29.17 4.98 -9.89
N SER A 497 -28.04 5.69 -9.88
CA SER A 497 -27.19 5.80 -11.06
C SER A 497 -26.50 4.47 -11.42
N GLY A 498 -26.45 3.52 -10.47
CA GLY A 498 -25.71 2.26 -10.55
C GLY A 498 -24.20 2.43 -10.32
N TYR A 499 -23.78 3.56 -9.73
CA TYR A 499 -22.37 3.85 -9.53
C TYR A 499 -21.76 2.99 -8.43
N THR A 500 -22.47 2.83 -7.31
CA THR A 500 -22.09 1.90 -6.22
C THR A 500 -22.03 0.46 -6.73
N ASP A 501 -23.06 0.01 -7.44
CA ASP A 501 -23.13 -1.33 -8.05
C ASP A 501 -21.98 -1.60 -9.04
N MET A 502 -21.54 -0.58 -9.77
CA MET A 502 -20.38 -0.67 -10.67
C MET A 502 -19.09 -1.02 -9.89
N TRP A 503 -18.84 -0.37 -8.75
CA TRP A 503 -17.66 -0.63 -7.94
C TRP A 503 -17.78 -1.93 -7.12
N GLN A 504 -18.98 -2.30 -6.65
CA GLN A 504 -19.23 -3.58 -5.99
C GLN A 504 -18.97 -4.77 -6.92
N LYS A 505 -19.28 -4.62 -8.21
CA LYS A 505 -19.02 -5.63 -9.24
C LYS A 505 -17.59 -5.59 -9.77
N ASP A 506 -16.84 -4.55 -9.47
CA ASP A 506 -15.43 -4.44 -9.84
C ASP A 506 -14.58 -5.28 -8.89
N LYS A 507 -13.86 -6.26 -9.44
CA LYS A 507 -13.00 -7.20 -8.68
C LYS A 507 -11.52 -6.76 -8.65
N SER A 508 -11.24 -5.49 -8.94
CA SER A 508 -9.88 -4.95 -8.77
C SER A 508 -9.52 -4.86 -7.29
N ILE A 509 -8.22 -4.94 -7.01
CA ILE A 509 -7.69 -4.78 -5.64
C ILE A 509 -8.08 -3.40 -5.05
N GLU A 510 -8.20 -2.39 -5.90
CA GLU A 510 -8.57 -1.03 -5.49
C GLU A 510 -10.07 -0.81 -5.29
N ALA A 511 -10.93 -1.68 -5.81
CA ALA A 511 -12.39 -1.46 -5.77
C ALA A 511 -12.96 -1.32 -4.35
N PRO A 512 -12.56 -2.13 -3.35
CA PRO A 512 -13.00 -1.92 -1.96
C PRO A 512 -12.58 -0.55 -1.41
N GLY A 513 -11.32 -0.15 -1.62
CA GLY A 513 -10.85 1.16 -1.17
C GLY A 513 -11.57 2.33 -1.86
N ARG A 514 -12.09 2.14 -3.08
CA ARG A 514 -12.92 3.15 -3.75
C ARG A 514 -14.32 3.22 -3.17
N LEU A 515 -14.88 2.09 -2.76
CA LEU A 515 -16.15 2.07 -2.02
C LEU A 515 -16.00 2.74 -0.66
N ASP A 516 -14.89 2.46 0.05
CA ASP A 516 -14.56 3.13 1.31
C ASP A 516 -14.45 4.65 1.11
N ASN A 517 -13.81 5.11 0.02
CA ASN A 517 -13.72 6.52 -0.32
C ASN A 517 -15.12 7.17 -0.58
N LEU A 518 -16.04 6.44 -1.23
CA LEU A 518 -17.39 6.94 -1.47
C LEU A 518 -18.22 7.02 -0.19
N MET A 519 -18.05 6.07 0.72
CA MET A 519 -18.67 6.10 2.04
C MET A 519 -18.12 7.27 2.86
N GLU A 520 -16.82 7.46 2.85
CA GLU A 520 -16.14 8.58 3.49
C GLU A 520 -16.62 9.94 2.93
N LEU A 521 -16.89 10.02 1.62
CA LEU A 521 -17.52 11.20 1.03
C LEU A 521 -18.93 11.42 1.58
N ALA A 522 -19.74 10.35 1.69
CA ALA A 522 -21.09 10.43 2.23
C ALA A 522 -21.08 10.93 3.69
N ASP A 523 -20.17 10.40 4.51
CA ASP A 523 -19.98 10.82 5.91
C ASP A 523 -19.55 12.30 6.01
N THR A 524 -18.74 12.78 5.03
CA THR A 524 -18.35 14.19 4.95
C THR A 524 -19.55 15.12 4.78
N LEU A 525 -20.47 14.72 3.93
CA LEU A 525 -21.61 15.54 3.55
C LEU A 525 -22.55 15.86 4.72
N GLU A 526 -22.51 15.07 5.79
CA GLU A 526 -23.28 15.38 7.02
C GLU A 526 -22.83 16.66 7.72
N ASN A 527 -21.59 17.08 7.51
CA ASN A 527 -21.06 18.29 8.13
C ASN A 527 -21.52 19.58 7.40
N PHE A 528 -22.26 19.45 6.30
CA PHE A 528 -22.71 20.59 5.49
C PHE A 528 -24.25 20.71 5.53
N GLU A 529 -24.72 21.91 5.76
CA GLU A 529 -26.17 22.21 5.84
C GLU A 529 -26.85 22.04 4.48
N ASN A 530 -26.13 22.34 3.40
CA ASN A 530 -26.66 22.25 2.03
C ASN A 530 -25.58 21.88 1.01
N LEU A 531 -26.03 21.45 -0.17
CA LEU A 531 -25.17 21.02 -1.27
C LEU A 531 -24.25 22.12 -1.79
N THR A 532 -24.69 23.37 -1.78
CA THR A 532 -23.90 24.49 -2.31
C THR A 532 -22.67 24.73 -1.44
N ASP A 533 -22.83 24.76 -0.12
CA ASP A 533 -21.74 24.94 0.84
C ASP A 533 -20.66 23.85 0.69
N PHE A 534 -21.08 22.60 0.47
CA PHE A 534 -20.16 21.50 0.20
C PHE A 534 -19.38 21.71 -1.12
N LEU A 535 -20.08 22.07 -2.21
CA LEU A 535 -19.44 22.27 -3.51
C LEU A 535 -18.48 23.47 -3.50
N ASP A 536 -18.83 24.54 -2.77
CA ASP A 536 -17.95 25.69 -2.58
C ASP A 536 -16.70 25.30 -1.77
N HIS A 537 -16.88 24.51 -0.69
CA HIS A 537 -15.74 23.97 0.07
C HIS A 537 -14.80 23.16 -0.84
N VAL A 538 -15.34 22.21 -1.63
CA VAL A 538 -14.52 21.40 -2.55
C VAL A 538 -13.79 22.28 -3.57
N SER A 539 -14.46 23.33 -4.07
CA SER A 539 -13.85 24.24 -5.04
C SER A 539 -12.68 25.01 -4.44
N LEU A 540 -12.81 25.49 -3.20
CA LEU A 540 -11.73 26.16 -2.45
C LEU A 540 -10.56 25.21 -2.19
N VAL A 541 -10.85 23.96 -1.82
CA VAL A 541 -9.84 22.90 -1.62
C VAL A 541 -9.02 22.70 -2.89
N MET A 542 -9.69 22.58 -4.04
CA MET A 542 -9.04 22.34 -5.34
C MET A 542 -8.31 23.57 -5.90
N GLU A 543 -8.68 24.79 -5.50
CA GLU A 543 -8.06 26.02 -5.97
C GLU A 543 -6.75 26.38 -5.24
N ASN A 544 -6.61 25.97 -3.97
CA ASN A 544 -5.39 26.17 -3.17
C ASN A 544 -4.15 25.43 -3.73
N GLU A 545 -4.32 24.64 -4.79
CA GLU A 545 -3.24 23.91 -5.48
C GLU A 545 -2.28 24.78 -6.28
N LYS A 546 -2.64 26.01 -6.60
CA LYS A 546 -1.83 26.87 -7.48
C LYS A 546 -0.67 27.59 -6.79
N ASN A 547 -0.61 27.54 -5.47
CA ASN A 547 0.50 28.07 -4.71
C ASN A 547 1.54 26.96 -4.44
N GLU A 548 2.48 26.78 -5.35
CA GLU A 548 3.68 25.97 -5.15
C GLU A 548 4.56 26.60 -4.03
N SER A 549 4.14 26.43 -2.78
CA SER A 549 5.05 26.67 -1.67
C SER A 549 6.09 25.57 -1.67
N SER A 550 7.36 25.93 -1.60
CA SER A 550 8.46 24.94 -1.54
C SER A 550 8.44 24.08 -0.26
N GLN A 551 7.63 24.45 0.72
CA GLN A 551 7.52 23.80 2.04
C GLN A 551 6.08 23.32 2.28
N MET A 552 5.91 22.01 2.46
CA MET A 552 4.61 21.37 2.65
C MET A 552 4.71 20.19 3.61
N ILE A 553 3.70 19.98 4.46
CA ILE A 553 3.58 18.77 5.27
C ILE A 553 3.28 17.59 4.35
N ASN A 554 3.89 16.45 4.66
CA ASN A 554 3.73 15.24 3.85
C ASN A 554 2.68 14.32 4.47
N ILE A 555 1.67 13.92 3.69
CA ILE A 555 0.69 12.91 4.07
C ILE A 555 0.88 11.72 3.12
N MET A 556 0.98 10.51 3.65
CA MET A 556 1.16 9.32 2.82
C MET A 556 0.81 8.05 3.57
N THR A 557 0.68 6.96 2.84
CA THR A 557 0.56 5.65 3.48
C THR A 557 1.91 5.17 4.03
N LEU A 558 1.88 4.32 5.05
CA LEU A 558 3.06 3.66 5.62
C LEU A 558 3.91 2.97 4.54
N HIS A 559 3.27 2.35 3.53
CA HIS A 559 3.98 1.73 2.40
C HIS A 559 4.73 2.74 1.53
N ALA A 560 4.13 3.90 1.27
CA ALA A 560 4.74 4.96 0.47
C ALA A 560 5.91 5.63 1.21
N ALA A 561 5.96 5.54 2.53
CA ALA A 561 7.03 6.10 3.36
C ALA A 561 8.32 5.27 3.33
N LYS A 562 8.29 4.04 2.79
CA LYS A 562 9.50 3.21 2.67
C LYS A 562 10.57 3.92 1.85
N GLY A 563 11.79 3.99 2.38
CA GLY A 563 12.91 4.70 1.75
C GLY A 563 12.98 6.19 2.05
N LEU A 564 11.91 6.80 2.62
CA LEU A 564 11.88 8.19 3.04
C LEU A 564 12.29 8.34 4.51
N GLU A 565 12.50 9.59 4.96
CA GLU A 565 12.84 9.91 6.36
C GLU A 565 12.47 11.37 6.67
N PHE A 566 12.00 11.60 7.89
CA PHE A 566 11.48 12.88 8.35
C PHE A 566 11.93 13.14 9.79
N ASP A 567 12.00 14.41 10.22
CA ASP A 567 12.33 14.73 11.60
C ASP A 567 11.18 14.36 12.54
N HIS A 568 9.94 14.64 12.13
CA HIS A 568 8.75 14.48 12.95
C HIS A 568 7.72 13.62 12.23
N ILE A 569 7.26 12.54 12.88
CA ILE A 569 6.30 11.61 12.31
C ILE A 569 5.09 11.47 13.22
N PHE A 570 3.92 11.50 12.59
CA PHE A 570 2.63 11.16 13.18
C PHE A 570 2.12 9.85 12.59
N LEU A 571 1.67 8.95 13.45
CA LEU A 571 1.16 7.63 13.13
C LEU A 571 -0.27 7.49 13.69
N PRO A 572 -1.27 8.08 13.02
CA PRO A 572 -2.65 8.01 13.49
C PRO A 572 -3.31 6.69 13.13
N GLY A 573 -4.40 6.38 13.85
CA GLY A 573 -5.24 5.23 13.57
C GLY A 573 -4.64 3.90 14.00
N TRP A 574 -3.89 3.86 15.09
CA TRP A 574 -3.38 2.59 15.65
C TRP A 574 -4.48 1.86 16.42
N GLU A 575 -5.38 1.21 15.67
CA GLU A 575 -6.59 0.54 16.17
C GLU A 575 -6.73 -0.85 15.55
N GLU A 576 -7.24 -1.80 16.32
CA GLU A 576 -7.57 -3.14 15.82
C GLU A 576 -8.55 -3.05 14.64
N GLY A 577 -8.26 -3.81 13.59
CA GLY A 577 -9.05 -3.80 12.37
C GLY A 577 -8.63 -2.74 11.35
N LEU A 578 -8.09 -1.61 11.81
CA LEU A 578 -7.51 -0.58 10.97
C LEU A 578 -6.00 -0.78 10.79
N PHE A 579 -5.28 -0.91 11.90
CA PHE A 579 -3.86 -1.25 11.94
C PHE A 579 -3.52 -2.07 13.20
N PRO A 580 -3.34 -3.42 13.08
CA PRO A 580 -3.27 -4.21 11.85
C PRO A 580 -4.59 -4.26 11.09
N ASN A 581 -4.50 -4.33 9.74
CA ASN A 581 -5.66 -4.32 8.88
C ASN A 581 -6.40 -5.65 8.91
N GLN A 582 -7.70 -5.63 9.28
CA GLN A 582 -8.51 -6.84 9.47
C GLN A 582 -8.60 -7.69 8.20
N ARG A 583 -8.79 -7.07 7.05
CA ARG A 583 -8.88 -7.80 5.79
C ARG A 583 -7.59 -8.57 5.47
N SER A 584 -6.44 -7.95 5.71
CA SER A 584 -5.14 -8.62 5.52
C SER A 584 -5.01 -9.84 6.43
N LEU A 585 -5.47 -9.71 7.69
CA LEU A 585 -5.47 -10.82 8.66
C LEU A 585 -6.41 -11.96 8.24
N ASP A 586 -7.59 -11.63 7.73
CA ASP A 586 -8.58 -12.62 7.27
C ASP A 586 -8.08 -13.39 6.04
N GLU A 587 -7.32 -12.75 5.15
CA GLU A 587 -6.78 -13.36 3.93
C GLU A 587 -5.55 -14.26 4.19
N ASN A 588 -4.62 -13.86 5.08
CA ASN A 588 -3.32 -14.52 5.24
C ASN A 588 -2.91 -14.81 6.69
N GLY A 589 -3.78 -14.59 7.67
CA GLY A 589 -3.58 -14.97 9.07
C GLY A 589 -2.31 -14.42 9.71
N THR A 590 -1.50 -15.30 10.29
CA THR A 590 -0.27 -14.93 11.02
C THR A 590 0.81 -14.30 10.13
N LEU A 591 0.89 -14.69 8.86
CA LEU A 591 1.84 -14.09 7.92
C LEU A 591 1.52 -12.62 7.64
N ALA A 592 0.23 -12.31 7.50
CA ALA A 592 -0.22 -10.92 7.37
C ALA A 592 0.04 -10.11 8.63
N LEU A 593 -0.18 -10.68 9.82
CA LEU A 593 0.13 -10.00 11.08
C LEU A 593 1.62 -9.65 11.18
N GLU A 594 2.49 -10.56 10.75
CA GLU A 594 3.93 -10.27 10.70
C GLU A 594 4.29 -9.18 9.68
N GLU A 595 3.60 -9.13 8.53
CA GLU A 595 3.79 -8.07 7.53
C GLU A 595 3.28 -6.72 8.06
N GLU A 596 2.12 -6.67 8.70
CA GLU A 596 1.58 -5.46 9.34
C GLU A 596 2.54 -4.96 10.46
N ARG A 597 3.14 -5.87 11.23
CA ARG A 597 4.14 -5.50 12.25
C ARG A 597 5.43 -4.94 11.63
N ARG A 598 5.89 -5.50 10.49
CA ARG A 598 6.99 -4.89 9.71
C ARG A 598 6.62 -3.51 9.20
N LEU A 599 5.36 -3.31 8.81
CA LEU A 599 4.86 -2.02 8.38
C LEU A 599 4.87 -0.99 9.52
N GLY A 600 4.49 -1.39 10.75
CA GLY A 600 4.63 -0.57 11.96
C GLY A 600 6.10 -0.22 12.24
N HIS A 601 6.98 -1.21 12.18
CA HIS A 601 8.42 -1.01 12.31
C HIS A 601 8.97 -0.04 11.25
N VAL A 602 8.53 -0.16 9.99
CA VAL A 602 8.89 0.79 8.93
C VAL A 602 8.41 2.20 9.29
N GLY A 603 7.15 2.38 9.71
CA GLY A 603 6.59 3.67 10.07
C GLY A 603 7.38 4.37 11.17
N ILE A 604 7.62 3.68 12.29
CA ILE A 604 8.39 4.21 13.42
C ILE A 604 9.81 4.60 12.99
N THR A 605 10.49 3.74 12.22
CA THR A 605 11.89 3.97 11.80
C THR A 605 12.06 5.00 10.68
N ARG A 606 10.98 5.65 10.22
CA ARG A 606 11.09 6.82 9.32
C ARG A 606 11.49 8.06 10.06
N ALA A 607 11.26 8.12 11.37
CA ALA A 607 11.54 9.29 12.18
C ALA A 607 13.03 9.44 12.51
N ARG A 608 13.50 10.69 12.47
CA ARG A 608 14.81 11.08 13.01
C ARG A 608 14.70 11.50 14.47
N ARG A 609 13.70 12.32 14.84
CA ARG A 609 13.59 13.00 16.15
C ARG A 609 12.40 12.58 16.97
N THR A 610 11.19 12.71 16.44
CA THR A 610 9.97 12.43 17.22
C THR A 610 8.99 11.53 16.49
N VAL A 611 8.32 10.68 17.25
CA VAL A 611 7.19 9.87 16.81
C VAL A 611 6.01 10.13 17.74
N ARG A 612 4.85 10.36 17.14
CA ARG A 612 3.58 10.48 17.84
C ARG A 612 2.61 9.45 17.26
N ILE A 613 2.13 8.56 18.11
CA ILE A 613 1.15 7.53 17.77
C ILE A 613 -0.19 7.98 18.35
N SER A 614 -1.27 7.84 17.59
CA SER A 614 -2.59 8.16 18.08
C SER A 614 -3.63 7.12 17.67
N PHE A 615 -4.70 7.04 18.46
CA PHE A 615 -5.86 6.20 18.19
C PHE A 615 -7.13 6.90 18.68
N ALA A 616 -8.28 6.56 18.06
CA ALA A 616 -9.58 7.04 18.45
C ALA A 616 -10.38 5.94 19.16
N HIS A 617 -11.21 6.31 20.16
CA HIS A 617 -12.11 5.37 20.84
C HIS A 617 -13.33 5.00 19.99
N SER A 618 -13.70 5.87 19.05
CA SER A 618 -14.77 5.60 18.10
C SER A 618 -14.42 6.13 16.73
N ARG A 619 -14.86 5.42 15.71
CA ARG A 619 -14.78 5.88 14.31
C ARG A 619 -16.10 5.70 13.63
N ARG A 620 -16.40 6.61 12.75
CA ARG A 620 -17.56 6.49 11.88
C ARG A 620 -17.24 5.53 10.75
N SER A 621 -17.98 4.43 10.65
CA SER A 621 -17.84 3.43 9.61
C SER A 621 -19.22 3.03 9.13
N PHE A 622 -19.45 3.06 7.81
CA PHE A 622 -20.76 2.76 7.19
C PHE A 622 -21.92 3.61 7.73
N GLY A 623 -21.63 4.85 8.17
CA GLY A 623 -22.63 5.76 8.71
C GLY A 623 -22.97 5.56 10.20
N GLU A 624 -22.41 4.55 10.83
CA GLU A 624 -22.61 4.25 12.24
C GLU A 624 -21.31 4.50 13.02
N TRP A 625 -21.46 4.97 14.28
CA TRP A 625 -20.34 5.05 15.19
C TRP A 625 -19.99 3.65 15.70
N GLN A 626 -18.76 3.25 15.49
CA GLN A 626 -18.20 1.98 15.95
C GLN A 626 -17.11 2.25 16.98
N ASN A 627 -17.18 1.55 18.11
CA ASN A 627 -16.12 1.61 19.10
C ASN A 627 -14.87 0.93 18.55
N SER A 628 -13.76 1.62 18.63
CA SER A 628 -12.44 1.11 18.24
C SER A 628 -11.68 0.63 19.47
N ILE A 629 -10.88 -0.40 19.30
CA ILE A 629 -9.97 -0.94 20.31
C ILE A 629 -8.55 -0.50 19.95
N PRO A 630 -7.74 -0.01 20.90
CA PRO A 630 -6.33 0.29 20.61
C PRO A 630 -5.61 -0.89 19.97
N SER A 631 -4.72 -0.60 19.03
CA SER A 631 -3.94 -1.62 18.34
C SER A 631 -3.11 -2.45 19.31
N ARG A 632 -3.09 -3.78 19.13
CA ARG A 632 -2.18 -4.69 19.86
C ARG A 632 -0.71 -4.29 19.72
N PHE A 633 -0.35 -3.56 18.67
CA PHE A 633 1.01 -3.08 18.47
C PHE A 633 1.42 -2.04 19.51
N ILE A 634 0.49 -1.35 20.14
CA ILE A 634 0.77 -0.42 21.25
C ILE A 634 1.26 -1.23 22.47
N ASP A 635 0.61 -2.36 22.79
CA ASP A 635 1.02 -3.23 23.89
C ASP A 635 2.38 -3.93 23.64
N GLU A 636 2.85 -3.95 22.39
CA GLU A 636 4.14 -4.51 22.01
C GLU A 636 5.30 -3.49 22.12
N LEU A 637 5.00 -2.22 22.41
CA LEU A 637 6.02 -1.19 22.63
C LEU A 637 6.53 -1.21 24.08
N PRO A 638 7.81 -0.91 24.31
CA PRO A 638 8.38 -0.93 25.67
C PRO A 638 7.97 0.31 26.47
N ASP A 639 7.44 0.12 27.67
CA ASP A 639 6.96 1.18 28.55
C ASP A 639 8.03 2.27 28.83
N GLU A 640 9.30 1.89 28.89
CA GLU A 640 10.41 2.83 29.13
C GLU A 640 10.64 3.86 28.01
N ASN A 641 10.10 3.58 26.83
CA ASN A 641 10.36 4.36 25.61
C ASN A 641 9.11 5.06 25.07
N ILE A 642 8.00 4.95 25.77
CA ILE A 642 6.72 5.57 25.43
C ILE A 642 6.25 6.49 26.53
N SER A 643 5.39 7.45 26.19
CA SER A 643 4.72 8.36 27.12
C SER A 643 3.29 8.53 26.68
N PHE A 644 2.34 8.17 27.54
CA PHE A 644 0.91 8.39 27.29
C PHE A 644 0.52 9.82 27.65
N ILE A 645 -0.18 10.48 26.75
CA ILE A 645 -0.84 11.76 27.01
C ILE A 645 -2.33 11.51 26.92
N GLU A 646 -3.02 11.57 28.06
CA GLU A 646 -4.48 11.71 28.10
C GLU A 646 -4.80 13.18 27.91
N ASP A 647 -5.58 13.53 26.88
CA ASP A 647 -6.11 14.88 26.70
C ASP A 647 -7.15 15.16 27.78
N ASN A 648 -6.67 15.54 28.97
CA ASN A 648 -7.48 16.02 30.09
C ASN A 648 -8.02 17.43 29.83
N LYS A 649 -8.62 17.70 28.68
CA LYS A 649 -9.38 18.93 28.42
C LYS A 649 -10.86 18.59 28.39
N ASN A 650 -11.49 18.81 29.58
CA ASN A 650 -12.94 18.95 29.78
C ASN A 650 -13.78 17.66 29.71
N PHE A 651 -13.63 16.77 30.68
CA PHE A 651 -14.85 16.24 31.29
C PHE A 651 -15.38 17.31 32.27
N ASP A 652 -16.03 18.35 31.75
CA ASP A 652 -16.96 19.15 32.55
C ASP A 652 -18.09 18.19 32.94
N ASN A 653 -18.16 17.94 34.26
CA ASN A 653 -19.19 17.17 34.97
C ASN A 653 -20.62 17.76 34.88
N ASN A 654 -21.00 18.36 33.75
CA ASN A 654 -22.29 19.05 33.60
C ASN A 654 -23.32 18.32 32.72
N PHE A 655 -23.09 17.04 32.36
CA PHE A 655 -24.09 16.30 31.58
C PHE A 655 -24.93 15.29 32.39
N PHE A 656 -24.78 15.24 33.73
CA PHE A 656 -25.62 14.41 34.61
C PHE A 656 -26.27 15.24 35.73
N GLN A 657 -26.92 16.35 35.38
CA GLN A 657 -27.93 16.97 36.21
C GLN A 657 -29.12 17.30 35.32
N ASP A 658 -30.00 16.34 35.19
CA ASP A 658 -31.44 16.44 35.10
C ASP A 658 -32.02 15.09 34.66
N ASN A 659 -32.25 14.22 35.62
CA ASN A 659 -33.45 13.39 35.70
C ASN A 659 -33.40 12.52 36.98
N ASP A 660 -34.25 12.85 37.91
CA ASP A 660 -34.58 12.07 39.08
C ASP A 660 -34.90 10.60 38.75
N PHE A 661 -34.05 9.69 39.19
CA PHE A 661 -34.49 8.37 39.67
C PHE A 661 -33.52 7.90 40.75
N ASN A 662 -33.95 8.11 42.00
CA ASN A 662 -33.39 7.47 43.19
C ASN A 662 -33.47 5.96 43.07
N GLN A 663 -32.33 5.29 43.02
CA GLN A 663 -32.12 4.01 43.71
C GLN A 663 -30.64 3.83 43.99
N ASP A 664 -30.35 3.62 45.29
CA ASP A 664 -29.04 3.45 45.90
C ASP A 664 -28.23 2.30 45.27
N ILE A 665 -27.10 2.63 44.69
CA ILE A 665 -25.98 1.68 44.55
C ILE A 665 -24.70 2.47 44.88
N ASN A 666 -24.17 2.23 46.10
CA ASN A 666 -22.85 2.68 46.53
C ASN A 666 -21.79 2.01 45.68
N PHE A 667 -21.00 2.79 44.95
CA PHE A 667 -19.69 2.39 44.46
C PHE A 667 -18.64 3.25 45.16
N ASP A 668 -17.93 2.64 46.10
CA ASP A 668 -16.68 3.17 46.66
C ASP A 668 -15.61 3.20 45.57
N PHE A 669 -15.19 4.39 45.18
CA PHE A 669 -13.96 4.59 44.40
C PHE A 669 -12.80 4.66 45.38
N ASP A 670 -12.06 3.56 45.52
CA ASP A 670 -10.78 3.56 46.21
C ASP A 670 -9.62 3.78 45.22
N GLN A 671 -8.84 4.80 45.52
CA GLN A 671 -7.63 5.18 44.77
C GLN A 671 -6.54 4.13 44.98
N SER A 672 -6.22 3.36 43.96
CA SER A 672 -4.86 2.82 43.73
C SER A 672 -4.85 1.94 42.47
N TYR A 673 -4.60 2.55 41.31
CA TYR A 673 -4.22 1.75 40.13
C TYR A 673 -2.70 1.54 40.15
N GLN A 674 -2.26 0.52 40.85
CA GLN A 674 -1.00 -0.15 40.57
C GLN A 674 -1.28 -1.29 39.58
N SER A 675 -0.54 -1.25 38.49
CA SER A 675 -0.52 -2.21 37.39
C SER A 675 -0.40 -3.65 37.87
N THR A 676 -1.46 -4.42 37.72
CA THR A 676 -1.36 -5.87 37.47
C THR A 676 -2.61 -6.27 36.69
N LYS A 677 -2.54 -6.29 35.34
CA LYS A 677 -3.56 -6.97 34.54
C LYS A 677 -3.55 -8.46 34.91
N LYS A 678 -4.48 -8.86 35.76
CA LYS A 678 -4.92 -10.25 35.85
C LYS A 678 -5.83 -10.49 34.64
N ILE A 679 -5.33 -11.21 33.65
CA ILE A 679 -6.18 -11.91 32.67
C ILE A 679 -7.17 -12.74 33.49
N PRO A 680 -8.48 -12.71 33.20
CA PRO A 680 -9.44 -13.55 33.92
C PRO A 680 -8.96 -15.00 33.89
N HIS A 681 -8.93 -15.65 35.03
CA HIS A 681 -8.28 -16.95 35.26
C HIS A 681 -8.91 -18.11 34.46
N ILE A 682 -10.01 -17.87 33.76
CA ILE A 682 -10.81 -18.90 33.07
C ILE A 682 -10.36 -19.11 31.59
N MET A 683 -9.76 -18.13 30.94
CA MET A 683 -9.31 -18.30 29.54
C MET A 683 -8.03 -19.13 29.35
N LYS A 684 -7.32 -19.50 30.40
CA LYS A 684 -6.04 -20.21 30.25
C LYS A 684 -6.13 -21.68 29.84
N ASN A 685 -7.33 -22.29 29.80
CA ASN A 685 -7.47 -23.74 29.59
C ASN A 685 -8.49 -24.16 28.52
N ILE A 686 -9.16 -23.25 27.82
CA ILE A 686 -10.13 -23.61 26.76
C ILE A 686 -9.45 -23.47 25.39
N PHE A 687 -9.39 -24.56 24.65
CA PHE A 687 -8.84 -24.64 23.29
C PHE A 687 -9.92 -25.10 22.32
N ILE A 688 -9.70 -24.90 21.02
CA ILE A 688 -10.54 -25.49 19.99
C ILE A 688 -10.41 -27.01 20.11
N GLY A 689 -11.54 -27.72 20.27
CA GLY A 689 -11.60 -29.16 20.58
C GLY A 689 -11.81 -29.47 22.05
N SER A 690 -11.75 -28.49 22.97
CA SER A 690 -12.05 -28.73 24.40
C SER A 690 -13.48 -29.21 24.57
N LYS A 691 -13.65 -30.26 25.39
CA LYS A 691 -14.94 -30.78 25.83
C LYS A 691 -15.44 -29.95 27.00
N ILE A 692 -16.64 -29.40 26.88
CA ILE A 692 -17.22 -28.52 27.91
C ILE A 692 -18.62 -28.96 28.28
N ASN A 693 -19.08 -28.57 29.46
CA ASN A 693 -20.46 -28.70 29.91
C ASN A 693 -21.11 -27.33 30.10
N HIS A 694 -22.34 -27.20 29.67
CA HIS A 694 -23.18 -26.03 29.87
C HIS A 694 -24.49 -26.44 30.54
N ASP A 695 -24.90 -25.76 31.60
CA ASP A 695 -26.05 -26.13 32.44
C ASP A 695 -27.36 -26.36 31.64
N LYS A 696 -27.57 -25.62 30.57
CA LYS A 696 -28.78 -25.70 29.75
C LYS A 696 -28.64 -26.61 28.53
N TYR A 697 -27.45 -26.76 27.95
CA TYR A 697 -27.24 -27.43 26.66
C TYR A 697 -26.43 -28.72 26.78
N GLY A 698 -25.96 -29.06 27.99
CA GLY A 698 -25.20 -30.27 28.24
C GLY A 698 -23.78 -30.25 27.67
N ILE A 699 -23.30 -31.42 27.26
CA ILE A 699 -21.94 -31.62 26.77
C ILE A 699 -21.80 -31.13 25.33
N GLY A 700 -20.68 -30.43 25.05
CA GLY A 700 -20.34 -29.96 23.72
C GLY A 700 -18.85 -29.78 23.49
N TYR A 701 -18.46 -29.57 22.23
CA TYR A 701 -17.07 -29.36 21.82
C TYR A 701 -16.88 -27.97 21.24
N VAL A 702 -15.83 -27.26 21.68
CA VAL A 702 -15.49 -25.93 21.23
C VAL A 702 -14.94 -26.00 19.80
N ILE A 703 -15.60 -25.33 18.84
CA ILE A 703 -15.18 -25.31 17.43
C ILE A 703 -14.56 -23.97 17.02
N LYS A 704 -14.84 -22.90 17.75
CA LYS A 704 -14.25 -21.58 17.52
C LYS A 704 -14.27 -20.77 18.82
N ILE A 705 -13.22 -19.97 19.00
CA ILE A 705 -13.06 -19.07 20.15
C ILE A 705 -13.00 -17.65 19.59
N ASN A 706 -13.96 -16.79 19.99
CA ASN A 706 -14.02 -15.38 19.64
C ASN A 706 -14.07 -14.57 20.95
N TYR A 707 -12.92 -14.16 21.47
CA TYR A 707 -12.81 -13.47 22.76
C TYR A 707 -13.55 -14.23 23.87
N GLU A 708 -14.50 -13.62 24.54
CA GLU A 708 -15.32 -14.24 25.60
C GLU A 708 -16.41 -15.17 25.07
N LYS A 709 -16.59 -15.28 23.73
CA LYS A 709 -17.62 -16.11 23.11
C LYS A 709 -17.03 -17.36 22.49
N LEU A 710 -17.60 -18.50 22.82
CA LEU A 710 -17.25 -19.80 22.31
C LEU A 710 -18.33 -20.29 21.35
N ASP A 711 -17.97 -20.65 20.15
CA ASP A 711 -18.84 -21.43 19.27
C ASP A 711 -18.66 -22.91 19.62
N ILE A 712 -19.75 -23.55 20.07
CA ILE A 712 -19.74 -24.89 20.60
C ILE A 712 -20.76 -25.73 19.83
N ILE A 713 -20.38 -26.95 19.49
CA ILE A 713 -21.32 -27.94 19.00
C ILE A 713 -21.71 -28.86 20.18
N PHE A 714 -22.96 -28.79 20.60
CA PHE A 714 -23.56 -29.64 21.63
C PHE A 714 -24.13 -30.91 20.99
N GLU A 715 -24.01 -32.04 21.69
CA GLU A 715 -24.44 -33.35 21.20
C GLU A 715 -25.95 -33.39 20.84
N ASP A 716 -26.80 -32.77 21.68
CA ASP A 716 -28.27 -32.78 21.50
C ASP A 716 -28.85 -31.48 20.94
N HIS A 717 -28.07 -30.40 20.88
CA HIS A 717 -28.60 -29.04 20.60
C HIS A 717 -27.92 -28.31 19.44
N GLY A 718 -26.98 -28.95 18.74
CA GLY A 718 -26.26 -28.41 17.58
C GLY A 718 -25.38 -27.22 17.94
N LYS A 719 -25.07 -26.36 16.96
CA LYS A 719 -24.16 -25.23 17.15
C LYS A 719 -24.81 -24.08 17.91
N LYS A 720 -24.13 -23.59 18.98
CA LYS A 720 -24.50 -22.40 19.77
C LYS A 720 -23.28 -21.53 20.03
N THR A 721 -23.47 -20.22 20.16
CA THR A 721 -22.46 -19.28 20.61
C THR A 721 -22.74 -18.91 22.05
N ILE A 722 -21.80 -19.18 22.97
CA ILE A 722 -21.97 -19.02 24.42
C ILE A 722 -20.77 -18.25 24.96
N ILE A 723 -20.97 -17.43 25.98
CA ILE A 723 -19.89 -16.72 26.68
C ILE A 723 -19.11 -17.73 27.54
N SER A 724 -17.78 -17.63 27.57
CA SER A 724 -16.88 -18.55 28.27
C SER A 724 -17.19 -18.75 29.75
N ASP A 725 -17.77 -17.75 30.40
CA ASP A 725 -18.10 -17.78 31.82
C ASP A 725 -19.29 -18.74 32.18
N TYR A 726 -20.02 -19.18 31.18
CA TYR A 726 -21.17 -20.09 31.35
C TYR A 726 -20.88 -21.54 30.98
N VAL A 727 -19.59 -21.91 30.83
CA VAL A 727 -19.21 -23.26 30.51
C VAL A 727 -18.11 -23.78 31.44
N GLU A 728 -18.18 -25.05 31.81
CA GLU A 728 -17.17 -25.73 32.59
C GLU A 728 -16.39 -26.72 31.70
N ILE A 729 -15.05 -26.77 31.86
CA ILE A 729 -14.22 -27.71 31.10
C ILE A 729 -14.34 -29.08 31.74
N ILE A 730 -14.63 -30.09 30.93
CA ILE A 730 -14.54 -31.49 31.33
C ILE A 730 -13.12 -31.95 31.01
N ASN A 731 -12.30 -32.13 32.06
CA ASN A 731 -11.02 -32.80 31.92
C ASN A 731 -11.27 -34.31 31.94
N ASP A 732 -10.95 -35.01 30.87
CA ASP A 732 -10.95 -36.48 30.81
C ASP A 732 -9.79 -37.04 31.67
#